data_8a56a6b910af8132748503896150d849
#
_entry.id   8a56a6b910af8132748503896150d849
#
_cell.length_a   1.000
_cell.length_b   1.000
_cell.length_c   1.000
_cell.angle_alpha   90.00
_cell.angle_beta   90.00
_cell.angle_gamma   90.00
#
_symmetry.space_group_name_H-M   'P 1'
#
loop_
_entity.id
_entity.type
_entity.pdbx_description
1 polymer ?
#
loop_
_entity_poly.entity_id
_entity_poly.type
_entity_poly.pdbx_seq_one_letter_code
_entity_poly.pdbx_strand_id
1 'polypeptide(L)'
;MKYDKLIIVESPAKAKTISKFIDNAVVIASKGHIRDLPVYSISVKIEDGKFIPRYEITPDHKKIVEDILHEAKDKKVYLASDEDREGEAIGYHIATILGGDIGSYDRIVFHEITKSAILKALENPRKLNMHAVEAQETRRILDRIVGYKLSPLVRKKVDYGLSAGRVQSAVLKLVNDREKEIAKFIPVTYYELPITVRTDTPASLVSHKELKITKQCLQDKQQALAIKASIESDKFKVVDITAKKASYKPQPPFKTTTLQQAASTELGYEPSKTMSIAQKLYEGVETPTGRKGVITYMRTDSLNLAKEAIESIRNKILTMHGKEYLSDAVRIYENKTKGAQEAHEAIRVTDVNFTIEDAKRYLEPEQFKVYKLIYNRTMMCQMSDSQIENQTVLINGTENVIKITGRKVLFDGWTKLKDKATEDIILPNYQIGSTIEIQAVQLDEKQTEPPARYNSASLVKTMEELGIGRPSTYAATIALLLNKGYVRTEGKAMYITDTGSKLSNFLEEYFPDIVDDKFTSNMETKLDEIALGNTDMHTVLGSYCIPLIEKIEKGNTDIPSLRVPDKRTGETCPSCKEHELVIKTGRNGEFKACSGYPKCKYIERPKVPVESKENCSYGLCPDCGEVLIKRDGRFGPYYSCSGYPKCKFMSKWPIAKEKCPTCGNWQQECASKTGETYYRCLKCKPIQPRKKDKKSKKKGQ
;
A
#
# COMPACT_ATOMS: atom_id res chain seq x y z
N MET A 1 -26.51 -31.46 -18.83
CA MET A 1 -26.52 -30.34 -19.81
C MET A 1 -25.06 -30.06 -20.21
N LYS A 2 -24.78 -29.98 -21.51
CA LYS A 2 -23.41 -29.65 -21.98
C LYS A 2 -23.24 -28.13 -21.87
N TYR A 3 -22.27 -27.65 -21.10
CA TYR A 3 -21.94 -26.22 -21.03
C TYR A 3 -21.44 -25.73 -22.40
N ASP A 4 -22.01 -24.65 -22.92
CA ASP A 4 -21.71 -24.08 -24.23
C ASP A 4 -20.78 -22.87 -24.18
N LYS A 5 -20.48 -22.38 -22.96
CA LYS A 5 -19.64 -21.22 -22.72
C LYS A 5 -18.47 -21.54 -21.81
N LEU A 6 -17.33 -20.94 -22.10
CA LEU A 6 -16.15 -20.89 -21.23
C LEU A 6 -15.84 -19.45 -20.89
N ILE A 7 -15.83 -19.12 -19.61
CA ILE A 7 -15.48 -17.79 -19.11
C ILE A 7 -14.14 -17.89 -18.39
N ILE A 8 -13.15 -17.15 -18.86
CA ILE A 8 -11.81 -17.18 -18.28
C ILE A 8 -11.58 -15.87 -17.51
N VAL A 9 -11.33 -15.98 -16.19
CA VAL A 9 -11.10 -14.89 -15.26
C VAL A 9 -9.69 -14.95 -14.71
N GLU A 10 -9.23 -13.91 -14.01
CA GLU A 10 -7.86 -13.87 -13.47
C GLU A 10 -7.68 -14.67 -12.18
N SER A 11 -8.69 -14.69 -11.30
CA SER A 11 -8.55 -15.25 -9.97
C SER A 11 -9.57 -16.34 -9.65
N PRO A 12 -9.18 -17.33 -8.81
CA PRO A 12 -10.11 -18.37 -8.34
C PRO A 12 -11.29 -17.80 -7.54
N ALA A 13 -11.13 -16.68 -6.86
CA ALA A 13 -12.19 -16.05 -6.10
C ALA A 13 -13.27 -15.45 -7.02
N LYS A 14 -12.87 -14.81 -8.13
CA LYS A 14 -13.79 -14.38 -9.20
C LYS A 14 -14.50 -15.56 -9.82
N ALA A 15 -13.76 -16.62 -10.18
CA ALA A 15 -14.37 -17.82 -10.75
C ALA A 15 -15.46 -18.39 -9.83
N LYS A 16 -15.18 -18.53 -8.53
CA LYS A 16 -16.13 -18.99 -7.52
C LYS A 16 -17.37 -18.09 -7.40
N THR A 17 -17.23 -16.80 -7.60
CA THR A 17 -18.34 -15.83 -7.50
C THR A 17 -19.17 -15.83 -8.78
N ILE A 18 -18.53 -15.72 -9.94
CA ILE A 18 -19.19 -15.62 -11.25
C ILE A 18 -19.91 -16.93 -11.61
N SER A 19 -19.33 -18.10 -11.27
CA SER A 19 -19.97 -19.39 -11.51
C SER A 19 -21.34 -19.55 -10.84
N LYS A 20 -21.63 -18.77 -9.78
CA LYS A 20 -22.95 -18.76 -9.13
C LYS A 20 -24.01 -17.93 -9.88
N PHE A 21 -23.60 -17.12 -10.86
CA PHE A 21 -24.49 -16.24 -11.60
C PHE A 21 -24.92 -16.77 -12.95
N ILE A 22 -24.21 -17.79 -13.48
CA ILE A 22 -24.37 -18.29 -14.85
C ILE A 22 -24.48 -19.81 -14.81
N ASP A 23 -25.63 -20.33 -15.19
CA ASP A 23 -25.95 -21.75 -15.07
C ASP A 23 -25.38 -22.65 -16.18
N ASN A 24 -25.07 -22.07 -17.38
CA ASN A 24 -24.63 -22.80 -18.56
C ASN A 24 -23.20 -22.50 -19.00
N ALA A 25 -22.33 -22.11 -18.08
CA ALA A 25 -20.94 -21.78 -18.36
C ALA A 25 -19.97 -22.53 -17.44
N VAL A 26 -18.82 -22.89 -17.98
CA VAL A 26 -17.62 -23.25 -17.21
C VAL A 26 -16.86 -21.96 -16.92
N VAL A 27 -16.48 -21.73 -15.68
CA VAL A 27 -15.68 -20.55 -15.29
C VAL A 27 -14.34 -21.02 -14.74
N ILE A 28 -13.25 -20.64 -15.42
CA ILE A 28 -11.88 -21.02 -15.06
C ILE A 28 -11.06 -19.77 -14.72
N ALA A 29 -10.15 -19.92 -13.76
CA ALA A 29 -9.19 -18.89 -13.40
C ALA A 29 -7.81 -19.13 -14.01
N SER A 30 -7.25 -18.13 -14.71
CA SER A 30 -5.88 -18.16 -15.22
C SER A 30 -4.83 -18.03 -14.11
N LYS A 31 -5.21 -17.54 -12.93
CA LYS A 31 -4.33 -17.19 -11.80
C LYS A 31 -3.28 -16.13 -12.12
N GLY A 32 -3.66 -15.15 -12.92
CA GLY A 32 -2.81 -14.07 -13.40
C GLY A 32 -2.25 -14.32 -14.79
N HIS A 33 -1.06 -13.78 -15.07
CA HIS A 33 -0.39 -13.95 -16.36
C HIS A 33 0.08 -15.39 -16.59
N ILE A 34 -0.47 -16.06 -17.59
CA ILE A 34 -0.08 -17.43 -17.97
C ILE A 34 1.21 -17.47 -18.83
N ARG A 35 1.57 -16.34 -19.45
CA ARG A 35 2.82 -16.14 -20.20
C ARG A 35 3.56 -14.93 -19.65
N ASP A 36 4.87 -15.00 -19.58
CA ASP A 36 5.74 -13.86 -19.23
C ASP A 36 7.09 -13.97 -19.94
N LEU A 37 7.87 -12.88 -19.88
CA LEU A 37 9.26 -12.90 -20.32
C LEU A 37 10.09 -13.79 -19.37
N PRO A 38 10.92 -14.72 -19.88
CA PRO A 38 11.78 -15.58 -19.08
C PRO A 38 12.58 -14.82 -18.01
N VAL A 39 12.69 -15.42 -16.82
CA VAL A 39 13.33 -14.77 -15.65
C VAL A 39 14.85 -14.65 -15.82
N TYR A 40 15.47 -15.52 -16.64
CA TYR A 40 16.93 -15.62 -16.73
C TYR A 40 17.55 -14.75 -17.81
N SER A 41 16.75 -14.14 -18.66
CA SER A 41 17.23 -13.34 -19.80
C SER A 41 16.38 -12.08 -19.98
N ILE A 42 16.91 -11.13 -20.74
CA ILE A 42 16.19 -9.93 -21.11
C ILE A 42 14.97 -10.27 -21.98
N SER A 43 15.11 -11.30 -22.84
CA SER A 43 14.07 -11.85 -23.73
C SER A 43 13.34 -10.81 -24.58
N VAL A 44 14.02 -9.73 -24.91
CA VAL A 44 13.59 -8.69 -25.84
C VAL A 44 14.70 -8.54 -26.87
N LYS A 45 14.40 -8.82 -28.13
CA LYS A 45 15.30 -8.61 -29.26
C LYS A 45 15.08 -7.21 -29.83
N ILE A 46 16.15 -6.51 -30.12
CA ILE A 46 16.10 -5.18 -30.76
C ILE A 46 16.70 -5.34 -32.15
N GLU A 47 15.87 -5.19 -33.19
CA GLU A 47 16.24 -5.28 -34.58
C GLU A 47 15.54 -4.19 -35.40
N ASP A 48 16.29 -3.47 -36.20
CA ASP A 48 15.77 -2.40 -37.07
C ASP A 48 14.84 -1.42 -36.32
N GLY A 49 15.18 -1.06 -35.08
CA GLY A 49 14.39 -0.18 -34.23
C GLY A 49 13.14 -0.84 -33.62
N LYS A 50 12.89 -2.13 -33.91
CA LYS A 50 11.75 -2.87 -33.36
C LYS A 50 12.15 -3.63 -32.10
N PHE A 51 11.30 -3.57 -31.09
CA PHE A 51 11.44 -4.30 -29.83
C PHE A 51 10.52 -5.52 -29.88
N ILE A 52 11.13 -6.71 -29.93
CA ILE A 52 10.40 -7.99 -30.13
C ILE A 52 10.51 -8.79 -28.82
N PRO A 53 9.43 -8.87 -27.99
CA PRO A 53 9.43 -9.67 -26.78
C PRO A 53 9.24 -11.16 -27.10
N ARG A 54 9.97 -12.01 -26.38
CA ARG A 54 9.79 -13.46 -26.43
C ARG A 54 9.10 -13.92 -25.15
N TYR A 55 7.81 -14.18 -25.23
CA TYR A 55 7.02 -14.71 -24.13
C TYR A 55 7.04 -16.24 -24.07
N GLU A 56 7.07 -16.78 -22.84
CA GLU A 56 6.99 -18.22 -22.59
C GLU A 56 5.89 -18.50 -21.56
N ILE A 57 5.27 -19.69 -21.63
CA ILE A 57 4.35 -20.15 -20.59
C ILE A 57 5.15 -20.35 -19.31
N THR A 58 4.72 -19.70 -18.23
CA THR A 58 5.43 -19.82 -16.96
C THR A 58 5.28 -21.24 -16.39
N PRO A 59 6.32 -21.81 -15.76
CA PRO A 59 6.31 -23.21 -15.30
C PRO A 59 5.10 -23.56 -14.42
N ASP A 60 4.69 -22.63 -13.54
CA ASP A 60 3.59 -22.81 -12.59
C ASP A 60 2.20 -22.80 -13.26
N HIS A 61 2.12 -22.33 -14.52
CA HIS A 61 0.84 -22.21 -15.24
C HIS A 61 0.63 -23.28 -16.33
N LYS A 62 1.57 -24.21 -16.54
CA LYS A 62 1.43 -25.25 -17.57
C LYS A 62 0.15 -26.04 -17.46
N LYS A 63 -0.15 -26.53 -16.24
CA LYS A 63 -1.40 -27.28 -15.99
C LYS A 63 -2.65 -26.45 -16.22
N ILE A 64 -2.64 -25.18 -15.83
CA ILE A 64 -3.78 -24.27 -16.03
C ILE A 64 -4.03 -24.04 -17.53
N VAL A 65 -2.95 -23.90 -18.30
CA VAL A 65 -3.03 -23.79 -19.78
C VAL A 65 -3.64 -25.06 -20.38
N GLU A 66 -3.20 -26.24 -19.94
CA GLU A 66 -3.78 -27.52 -20.38
C GLU A 66 -5.28 -27.59 -20.05
N ASP A 67 -5.69 -27.21 -18.83
CA ASP A 67 -7.08 -27.16 -18.40
C ASP A 67 -7.90 -26.18 -19.28
N ILE A 68 -7.35 -24.98 -19.56
CA ILE A 68 -8.01 -23.98 -20.43
C ILE A 68 -8.18 -24.52 -21.85
N LEU A 69 -7.15 -25.10 -22.44
CA LEU A 69 -7.19 -25.67 -23.78
C LEU A 69 -8.16 -26.85 -23.89
N HIS A 70 -8.24 -27.67 -22.86
CA HIS A 70 -9.19 -28.77 -22.79
C HIS A 70 -10.63 -28.27 -22.75
N GLU A 71 -10.92 -27.30 -21.87
CA GLU A 71 -12.26 -26.76 -21.69
C GLU A 71 -12.72 -25.84 -22.82
N ALA A 72 -11.81 -25.26 -23.58
CA ALA A 72 -12.13 -24.39 -24.70
C ALA A 72 -12.69 -25.16 -25.92
N LYS A 73 -12.50 -26.50 -25.96
CA LYS A 73 -13.02 -27.34 -27.07
C LYS A 73 -14.55 -27.26 -27.09
N ASP A 74 -15.08 -26.95 -28.26
CA ASP A 74 -16.53 -26.90 -28.54
C ASP A 74 -17.32 -25.88 -27.69
N LYS A 75 -16.65 -24.89 -27.07
CA LYS A 75 -17.30 -23.83 -26.28
C LYS A 75 -16.99 -22.46 -26.83
N LYS A 76 -17.96 -21.55 -26.73
CA LYS A 76 -17.73 -20.14 -26.97
C LYS A 76 -16.93 -19.56 -25.79
N VAL A 77 -15.74 -19.00 -26.10
CA VAL A 77 -14.83 -18.47 -25.09
C VAL A 77 -15.08 -16.98 -24.87
N TYR A 78 -15.15 -16.58 -23.59
CA TYR A 78 -15.22 -15.21 -23.14
C TYR A 78 -14.02 -14.88 -22.24
N LEU A 79 -13.30 -13.82 -22.58
CA LEU A 79 -12.19 -13.31 -21.79
C LEU A 79 -12.75 -12.31 -20.76
N ALA A 80 -12.63 -12.60 -19.47
CA ALA A 80 -13.29 -11.87 -18.38
C ALA A 80 -12.29 -11.37 -17.31
N SER A 81 -11.11 -10.94 -17.75
CA SER A 81 -10.11 -10.29 -16.90
C SER A 81 -10.55 -8.87 -16.50
N ASP A 82 -9.84 -8.23 -15.55
CA ASP A 82 -10.15 -6.88 -15.07
C ASP A 82 -10.13 -5.84 -16.20
N GLU A 83 -10.81 -4.73 -16.00
CA GLU A 83 -10.86 -3.65 -16.97
C GLU A 83 -9.68 -2.69 -16.74
N ASP A 84 -8.48 -3.21 -16.83
CA ASP A 84 -7.27 -2.40 -16.89
C ASP A 84 -6.30 -2.96 -17.96
N ARG A 85 -5.18 -2.28 -18.20
CA ARG A 85 -4.18 -2.71 -19.19
C ARG A 85 -3.60 -4.08 -18.87
N GLU A 86 -3.49 -4.42 -17.59
CA GLU A 86 -3.01 -5.71 -17.13
C GLU A 86 -4.01 -6.82 -17.54
N GLY A 87 -5.31 -6.58 -17.33
CA GLY A 87 -6.36 -7.49 -17.73
C GLY A 87 -6.48 -7.65 -19.26
N GLU A 88 -6.26 -6.58 -20.04
CA GLU A 88 -6.21 -6.67 -21.51
C GLU A 88 -5.03 -7.56 -21.96
N ALA A 89 -3.85 -7.40 -21.36
CA ALA A 89 -2.69 -8.23 -21.66
C ALA A 89 -2.89 -9.70 -21.25
N ILE A 90 -3.53 -9.96 -20.09
CA ILE A 90 -3.88 -11.33 -19.69
C ILE A 90 -4.83 -11.94 -20.74
N GLY A 91 -5.86 -11.22 -21.15
CA GLY A 91 -6.79 -11.65 -22.21
C GLY A 91 -6.07 -11.96 -23.52
N TYR A 92 -5.18 -11.08 -23.97
CA TYR A 92 -4.33 -11.26 -25.16
C TYR A 92 -3.45 -12.51 -25.05
N HIS A 93 -2.80 -12.75 -23.92
CA HIS A 93 -1.97 -13.93 -23.71
C HIS A 93 -2.80 -15.23 -23.73
N ILE A 94 -4.01 -15.21 -23.18
CA ILE A 94 -4.93 -16.33 -23.25
C ILE A 94 -5.36 -16.60 -24.69
N ALA A 95 -5.81 -15.56 -25.42
CA ALA A 95 -6.21 -15.67 -26.83
C ALA A 95 -5.06 -16.22 -27.70
N THR A 96 -3.83 -15.76 -27.45
CA THR A 96 -2.63 -16.27 -28.16
C THR A 96 -2.39 -17.76 -27.94
N ILE A 97 -2.64 -18.27 -26.73
CA ILE A 97 -2.49 -19.73 -26.43
C ILE A 97 -3.61 -20.54 -27.03
N LEU A 98 -4.82 -20.02 -27.03
CA LEU A 98 -5.98 -20.65 -27.66
C LEU A 98 -5.83 -20.77 -29.17
N GLY A 99 -5.04 -19.85 -29.78
CA GLY A 99 -4.76 -19.86 -31.23
C GLY A 99 -5.87 -19.22 -32.06
N GLY A 100 -5.78 -19.34 -33.38
CA GLY A 100 -6.71 -18.73 -34.31
C GLY A 100 -6.57 -17.20 -34.43
N ASP A 101 -7.64 -16.54 -34.87
CA ASP A 101 -7.68 -15.08 -34.94
C ASP A 101 -7.93 -14.49 -33.54
N ILE A 102 -6.93 -13.78 -33.00
CA ILE A 102 -7.00 -13.12 -31.69
C ILE A 102 -8.17 -12.13 -31.63
N GLY A 103 -8.47 -11.44 -32.74
CA GLY A 103 -9.59 -10.51 -32.85
C GLY A 103 -10.98 -11.19 -32.79
N SER A 104 -11.06 -12.51 -32.96
CA SER A 104 -12.32 -13.26 -32.89
C SER A 104 -12.86 -13.45 -31.47
N TYR A 105 -11.99 -13.40 -30.45
CA TYR A 105 -12.38 -13.66 -29.07
C TYR A 105 -13.21 -12.53 -28.45
N ASP A 106 -14.30 -12.92 -27.77
CA ASP A 106 -15.16 -11.97 -27.06
C ASP A 106 -14.57 -11.61 -25.70
N ARG A 107 -14.51 -10.33 -25.42
CA ARG A 107 -14.05 -9.72 -24.17
C ARG A 107 -15.25 -9.18 -23.41
N ILE A 108 -15.48 -9.62 -22.17
CA ILE A 108 -16.47 -9.03 -21.29
C ILE A 108 -15.80 -8.24 -20.18
N VAL A 109 -16.32 -7.04 -19.94
CA VAL A 109 -15.81 -6.10 -18.94
C VAL A 109 -16.90 -5.68 -17.97
N PHE A 110 -16.54 -5.52 -16.70
CA PHE A 110 -17.47 -5.13 -15.65
C PHE A 110 -16.72 -4.42 -14.52
N HIS A 111 -17.30 -3.33 -14.02
CA HIS A 111 -16.74 -2.56 -12.91
C HIS A 111 -17.08 -3.18 -11.55
N GLU A 112 -18.04 -4.11 -11.48
CA GLU A 112 -18.49 -4.76 -10.26
C GLU A 112 -18.86 -6.23 -10.52
N ILE A 113 -18.66 -7.10 -9.54
CA ILE A 113 -18.99 -8.53 -9.65
C ILE A 113 -20.34 -8.80 -8.99
N THR A 114 -21.40 -8.33 -9.66
CA THR A 114 -22.81 -8.58 -9.32
C THR A 114 -23.46 -9.37 -10.44
N LYS A 115 -24.57 -10.08 -10.14
CA LYS A 115 -25.29 -10.89 -11.15
C LYS A 115 -25.74 -10.03 -12.32
N SER A 116 -26.31 -8.85 -12.06
CA SER A 116 -26.79 -7.93 -13.09
C SER A 116 -25.67 -7.42 -14.01
N ALA A 117 -24.53 -7.00 -13.42
CA ALA A 117 -23.39 -6.50 -14.19
C ALA A 117 -22.77 -7.59 -15.07
N ILE A 118 -22.61 -8.81 -14.55
CA ILE A 118 -22.05 -9.93 -15.31
C ILE A 118 -22.99 -10.35 -16.46
N LEU A 119 -24.30 -10.42 -16.24
CA LEU A 119 -25.25 -10.78 -17.31
C LEU A 119 -25.26 -9.68 -18.40
N LYS A 120 -25.30 -8.40 -18.01
CA LYS A 120 -25.23 -7.26 -18.95
C LYS A 120 -23.93 -7.29 -19.77
N ALA A 121 -22.81 -7.65 -19.16
CA ALA A 121 -21.52 -7.77 -19.85
C ALA A 121 -21.51 -8.94 -20.87
N LEU A 122 -22.17 -10.04 -20.56
CA LEU A 122 -22.31 -11.18 -21.47
C LEU A 122 -23.22 -10.87 -22.68
N GLU A 123 -24.21 -10.01 -22.50
CA GLU A 123 -25.08 -9.54 -23.59
C GLU A 123 -24.37 -8.54 -24.51
N ASN A 124 -23.37 -7.82 -24.00
CA ASN A 124 -22.65 -6.75 -24.70
C ASN A 124 -21.14 -7.00 -24.70
N PRO A 125 -20.64 -8.10 -25.28
CA PRO A 125 -19.22 -8.36 -25.36
C PRO A 125 -18.55 -7.38 -26.35
N ARG A 126 -17.30 -7.02 -26.07
CA ARG A 126 -16.43 -6.26 -26.97
C ARG A 126 -15.25 -7.10 -27.46
N LYS A 127 -14.41 -6.56 -28.30
CA LYS A 127 -13.13 -7.17 -28.68
C LYS A 127 -12.00 -6.69 -27.77
N LEU A 128 -10.87 -7.39 -27.78
CA LEU A 128 -9.66 -6.95 -27.08
C LEU A 128 -9.22 -5.57 -27.56
N ASN A 129 -8.86 -4.71 -26.63
CA ASN A 129 -8.25 -3.42 -26.94
C ASN A 129 -6.75 -3.59 -27.16
N MET A 130 -6.34 -3.74 -28.42
CA MET A 130 -4.93 -4.00 -28.76
C MET A 130 -4.01 -2.84 -28.39
N HIS A 131 -4.48 -1.58 -28.39
CA HIS A 131 -3.68 -0.43 -27.93
C HIS A 131 -3.40 -0.51 -26.42
N ALA A 132 -4.36 -0.97 -25.63
CA ALA A 132 -4.15 -1.21 -24.21
C ALA A 132 -3.17 -2.36 -23.94
N VAL A 133 -3.22 -3.42 -24.76
CA VAL A 133 -2.23 -4.52 -24.76
C VAL A 133 -0.84 -3.98 -25.08
N GLU A 134 -0.71 -3.22 -26.16
CA GLU A 134 0.55 -2.60 -26.59
C GLU A 134 1.14 -1.68 -25.52
N ALA A 135 0.32 -0.90 -24.84
CA ALA A 135 0.76 -0.04 -23.74
C ALA A 135 1.31 -0.87 -22.55
N GLN A 136 0.68 -2.00 -22.22
CA GLN A 136 1.16 -2.90 -21.17
C GLN A 136 2.45 -3.60 -21.60
N GLU A 137 2.55 -4.09 -22.84
CA GLU A 137 3.78 -4.69 -23.37
C GLU A 137 4.93 -3.67 -23.40
N THR A 138 4.68 -2.43 -23.84
CA THR A 138 5.65 -1.33 -23.80
C THR A 138 6.21 -1.15 -22.40
N ARG A 139 5.33 -1.05 -21.42
CA ARG A 139 5.72 -0.94 -20.02
C ARG A 139 6.53 -2.14 -19.56
N ARG A 140 6.09 -3.37 -19.88
CA ARG A 140 6.77 -4.61 -19.51
C ARG A 140 8.17 -4.70 -20.09
N ILE A 141 8.34 -4.32 -21.36
CA ILE A 141 9.62 -4.29 -22.07
C ILE A 141 10.55 -3.24 -21.45
N LEU A 142 10.05 -2.03 -21.24
CA LEU A 142 10.82 -0.94 -20.63
C LEU A 142 11.35 -1.33 -19.23
N ASP A 143 10.44 -1.78 -18.34
CA ASP A 143 10.80 -2.18 -16.99
C ASP A 143 11.78 -3.39 -16.99
N ARG A 144 11.67 -4.29 -17.99
CA ARG A 144 12.62 -5.39 -18.22
C ARG A 144 14.00 -4.87 -18.62
N ILE A 145 14.08 -3.97 -19.59
CA ILE A 145 15.35 -3.39 -20.06
C ILE A 145 16.03 -2.63 -18.91
N VAL A 146 15.32 -1.73 -18.26
CA VAL A 146 15.85 -0.97 -17.11
C VAL A 146 16.36 -1.93 -16.03
N GLY A 147 15.52 -2.88 -15.60
CA GLY A 147 15.86 -3.82 -14.54
C GLY A 147 17.06 -4.71 -14.85
N TYR A 148 17.15 -5.22 -16.06
CA TYR A 148 18.19 -6.19 -16.46
C TYR A 148 19.50 -5.55 -16.93
N LYS A 149 19.46 -4.32 -17.42
CA LYS A 149 20.69 -3.60 -17.83
C LYS A 149 21.25 -2.78 -16.66
N LEU A 150 20.42 -2.00 -15.94
CA LEU A 150 20.88 -1.10 -14.90
C LEU A 150 21.21 -1.82 -13.58
N SER A 151 20.40 -2.80 -13.16
CA SER A 151 20.66 -3.49 -11.88
C SER A 151 21.99 -4.23 -11.80
N PRO A 152 22.50 -4.90 -12.86
CA PRO A 152 23.86 -5.47 -12.84
C PRO A 152 24.95 -4.41 -12.67
N LEU A 153 24.82 -3.26 -13.33
CA LEU A 153 25.75 -2.14 -13.16
C LEU A 153 25.77 -1.63 -11.72
N VAL A 154 24.58 -1.37 -11.16
CA VAL A 154 24.44 -0.93 -9.76
C VAL A 154 25.08 -1.95 -8.80
N ARG A 155 24.84 -3.26 -9.00
CA ARG A 155 25.46 -4.29 -8.17
C ARG A 155 26.99 -4.32 -8.29
N LYS A 156 27.53 -4.04 -9.47
CA LYS A 156 28.97 -4.03 -9.72
C LYS A 156 29.62 -2.79 -9.11
N LYS A 157 28.97 -1.63 -9.19
CA LYS A 157 29.58 -0.33 -8.85
C LYS A 157 29.25 0.15 -7.44
N VAL A 158 28.08 -0.20 -6.88
CA VAL A 158 27.62 0.30 -5.58
C VAL A 158 27.64 -0.79 -4.51
N ASP A 159 26.80 -1.83 -4.63
CA ASP A 159 26.79 -2.92 -3.64
C ASP A 159 26.01 -4.15 -4.16
N TYR A 160 26.28 -5.32 -3.57
CA TYR A 160 25.57 -6.56 -3.89
C TYR A 160 24.08 -6.50 -3.53
N GLY A 161 23.27 -7.25 -4.29
CA GLY A 161 21.84 -7.38 -4.00
C GLY A 161 20.99 -6.18 -4.39
N LEU A 162 21.59 -5.06 -4.79
CA LEU A 162 20.86 -3.89 -5.22
C LEU A 162 20.15 -4.11 -6.55
N SER A 163 19.05 -3.42 -6.72
CA SER A 163 18.31 -3.35 -7.99
C SER A 163 17.75 -1.96 -8.20
N ALA A 164 17.76 -1.52 -9.43
CA ALA A 164 17.14 -0.28 -9.87
C ALA A 164 15.95 -0.59 -10.79
N GLY A 165 14.97 0.28 -10.76
CA GLY A 165 13.79 0.25 -11.61
C GLY A 165 13.22 1.65 -11.72
N ARG A 166 12.57 1.99 -12.80
CA ARG A 166 12.13 3.34 -13.15
C ARG A 166 11.31 4.00 -12.02
N VAL A 167 10.11 3.51 -11.74
CA VAL A 167 9.23 4.07 -10.69
C VAL A 167 9.84 3.93 -9.30
N GLN A 168 10.46 2.78 -9.02
CA GLN A 168 11.14 2.51 -7.75
C GLN A 168 12.22 3.56 -7.45
N SER A 169 13.04 3.91 -8.43
CA SER A 169 14.18 4.82 -8.24
C SER A 169 13.73 6.27 -8.08
N ALA A 170 12.71 6.70 -8.83
CA ALA A 170 12.12 8.02 -8.67
C ALA A 170 11.49 8.19 -7.27
N VAL A 171 10.73 7.20 -6.78
CA VAL A 171 10.13 7.25 -5.45
C VAL A 171 11.19 7.18 -4.34
N LEU A 172 12.25 6.41 -4.53
CA LEU A 172 13.38 6.38 -3.59
C LEU A 172 14.04 7.75 -3.46
N LYS A 173 14.21 8.46 -4.59
CA LYS A 173 14.74 9.82 -4.62
C LYS A 173 13.87 10.79 -3.82
N LEU A 174 12.54 10.73 -3.92
CA LEU A 174 11.66 11.60 -3.10
C LEU A 174 11.92 11.43 -1.61
N VAL A 175 12.09 10.20 -1.14
CA VAL A 175 12.40 9.92 0.27
C VAL A 175 13.79 10.43 0.63
N ASN A 176 14.80 10.24 -0.25
CA ASN A 176 16.18 10.69 -0.04
C ASN A 176 16.28 12.22 0.00
N ASP A 177 15.60 12.91 -0.89
CA ASP A 177 15.58 14.37 -0.93
C ASP A 177 14.93 14.95 0.32
N ARG A 178 13.86 14.34 0.83
CA ARG A 178 13.24 14.74 2.09
C ARG A 178 14.22 14.59 3.27
N GLU A 179 15.02 13.55 3.33
CA GLU A 179 16.06 13.41 4.36
C GLU A 179 17.18 14.45 4.19
N LYS A 180 17.56 14.76 2.95
CA LYS A 180 18.51 15.86 2.66
C LYS A 180 17.97 17.22 3.11
N GLU A 181 16.67 17.49 2.89
CA GLU A 181 15.99 18.71 3.36
C GLU A 181 16.02 18.79 4.89
N ILE A 182 15.67 17.69 5.57
CA ILE A 182 15.67 17.60 7.03
C ILE A 182 17.08 17.81 7.60
N ALA A 183 18.08 17.17 6.99
CA ALA A 183 19.48 17.30 7.44
C ALA A 183 20.05 18.71 7.26
N LYS A 184 19.59 19.47 6.27
CA LYS A 184 19.98 20.86 6.02
C LYS A 184 19.20 21.88 6.84
N PHE A 185 18.11 21.44 7.48
CA PHE A 185 17.23 22.34 8.21
C PHE A 185 17.91 22.88 9.47
N ILE A 186 17.88 24.18 9.65
CA ILE A 186 18.37 24.85 10.83
C ILE A 186 17.17 25.37 11.63
N PRO A 187 16.94 24.83 12.84
CA PRO A 187 15.85 25.30 13.68
C PRO A 187 16.03 26.76 14.09
N VAL A 188 14.96 27.53 13.99
CA VAL A 188 14.90 28.92 14.47
C VAL A 188 13.99 28.94 15.69
N THR A 189 14.50 29.50 16.80
CA THR A 189 13.70 29.67 18.02
C THR A 189 12.73 30.84 17.81
N TYR A 190 11.50 30.65 18.26
CA TYR A 190 10.45 31.66 18.26
C TYR A 190 9.57 31.51 19.51
N TYR A 191 8.82 32.57 19.81
CA TYR A 191 7.99 32.66 21.00
C TYR A 191 6.55 32.80 20.61
N GLU A 192 5.68 32.04 21.28
CA GLU A 192 4.22 32.20 21.22
C GLU A 192 3.72 32.73 22.54
N LEU A 193 2.64 33.50 22.48
CA LEU A 193 1.97 34.07 23.64
C LEU A 193 0.55 33.51 23.73
N PRO A 194 0.34 32.28 24.25
CA PRO A 194 -0.99 31.77 24.55
C PRO A 194 -1.68 32.68 25.59
N ILE A 195 -2.85 33.18 25.23
CA ILE A 195 -3.64 34.07 26.06
C ILE A 195 -4.90 33.30 26.50
N THR A 196 -5.21 33.38 27.78
CA THR A 196 -6.48 32.90 28.32
C THR A 196 -7.24 34.10 28.89
N VAL A 197 -8.46 34.30 28.42
CA VAL A 197 -9.35 35.30 28.96
C VAL A 197 -10.20 34.67 30.05
N ARG A 198 -10.82 35.53 30.91
CA ARG A 198 -11.77 35.10 31.92
C ARG A 198 -12.78 34.11 31.31
N THR A 199 -13.14 33.06 32.05
CA THR A 199 -13.92 31.91 31.61
C THR A 199 -13.14 30.84 30.88
N ASP A 200 -11.81 30.75 31.09
CA ASP A 200 -10.91 29.74 30.52
C ASP A 200 -10.96 29.65 28.97
N THR A 201 -11.28 30.76 28.31
CA THR A 201 -11.40 30.81 26.87
C THR A 201 -10.05 31.17 26.23
N PRO A 202 -9.53 30.36 25.34
CA PRO A 202 -8.27 30.64 24.64
C PRO A 202 -8.46 31.79 23.65
N ALA A 203 -7.46 32.69 23.62
CA ALA A 203 -7.41 33.83 22.72
C ALA A 203 -6.05 33.93 22.03
N SER A 204 -5.98 34.67 20.93
CA SER A 204 -4.76 34.85 20.14
C SER A 204 -4.47 36.31 19.94
N LEU A 205 -3.22 36.72 20.13
CA LEU A 205 -2.76 38.08 19.80
C LEU A 205 -2.77 38.26 18.27
N VAL A 206 -3.40 39.33 17.80
CA VAL A 206 -3.48 39.70 16.37
C VAL A 206 -2.41 40.72 16.02
N SER A 207 -2.25 41.77 16.87
CA SER A 207 -1.26 42.75 16.70
C SER A 207 -0.84 43.40 18.04
N HIS A 208 0.39 43.89 18.09
CA HIS A 208 0.92 44.75 19.12
C HIS A 208 1.43 46.02 18.45
N LYS A 209 0.85 47.19 18.79
CA LYS A 209 1.09 48.44 18.05
C LYS A 209 0.89 48.21 16.54
N GLU A 210 1.88 48.59 15.75
CA GLU A 210 1.88 48.36 14.28
C GLU A 210 2.31 46.96 13.87
N LEU A 211 2.92 46.20 14.80
CA LEU A 211 3.39 44.83 14.52
C LEU A 211 2.25 43.85 14.41
N LYS A 212 2.00 43.32 13.21
CA LYS A 212 1.07 42.23 13.00
C LYS A 212 1.70 40.92 13.45
N ILE A 213 1.03 40.22 14.37
CA ILE A 213 1.52 38.96 14.91
C ILE A 213 1.10 37.80 13.98
N THR A 214 2.10 37.20 13.41
CA THR A 214 1.96 35.99 12.59
C THR A 214 2.69 34.83 13.24
N LYS A 215 2.45 33.61 12.78
CA LYS A 215 3.15 32.44 13.30
C LYS A 215 4.67 32.63 13.12
N GLN A 216 5.44 32.39 14.19
CA GLN A 216 6.91 32.46 14.21
C GLN A 216 7.53 33.88 14.02
N CYS A 217 6.73 34.97 14.14
CA CYS A 217 7.27 36.34 13.96
C CYS A 217 8.08 36.81 15.14
N LEU A 218 7.82 36.33 16.37
CA LEU A 218 8.54 36.76 17.58
C LEU A 218 9.77 35.85 17.78
N GLN A 219 10.92 36.32 17.33
CA GLN A 219 12.20 35.58 17.47
C GLN A 219 13.10 36.12 18.58
N ASP A 220 12.78 37.29 19.11
CA ASP A 220 13.48 37.90 20.25
C ASP A 220 12.69 37.68 21.54
N LYS A 221 13.33 37.07 22.53
CA LYS A 221 12.76 36.80 23.86
C LYS A 221 12.41 38.07 24.61
N GLN A 222 13.26 39.11 24.54
CA GLN A 222 13.00 40.36 25.23
C GLN A 222 11.79 41.10 24.65
N GLN A 223 11.65 41.07 23.32
CA GLN A 223 10.45 41.61 22.65
C GLN A 223 9.20 40.83 23.07
N ALA A 224 9.27 39.50 23.10
CA ALA A 224 8.13 38.68 23.51
C ALA A 224 7.73 38.92 24.98
N LEU A 225 8.70 39.07 25.88
CA LEU A 225 8.45 39.43 27.29
C LEU A 225 7.85 40.85 27.43
N ALA A 226 8.32 41.83 26.68
CA ALA A 226 7.78 43.18 26.67
C ALA A 226 6.30 43.19 26.19
N ILE A 227 6.00 42.44 25.13
CA ILE A 227 4.60 42.29 24.64
C ILE A 227 3.75 41.57 25.68
N LYS A 228 4.25 40.51 26.32
CA LYS A 228 3.55 39.84 27.41
C LYS A 228 3.18 40.82 28.54
N ALA A 229 4.16 41.57 29.04
CA ALA A 229 3.93 42.54 30.09
C ALA A 229 2.93 43.65 29.68
N SER A 230 3.01 44.10 28.42
CA SER A 230 2.04 45.05 27.85
C SER A 230 0.62 44.46 27.86
N ILE A 231 0.45 43.18 27.48
CA ILE A 231 -0.87 42.53 27.50
C ILE A 231 -1.39 42.39 28.94
N GLU A 232 -0.56 42.01 29.91
CA GLU A 232 -0.93 41.81 31.30
C GLU A 232 -1.38 43.12 32.02
N SER A 233 -0.80 44.27 31.58
CA SER A 233 -1.17 45.58 32.14
C SER A 233 -2.26 46.31 31.39
N ASP A 234 -2.68 45.86 30.24
CA ASP A 234 -3.62 46.53 29.36
C ASP A 234 -5.07 46.28 29.78
N LYS A 235 -5.99 47.20 29.42
CA LYS A 235 -7.42 47.11 29.65
C LYS A 235 -8.12 46.86 28.33
N PHE A 236 -8.73 45.68 28.23
CA PHE A 236 -9.34 45.23 26.99
C PHE A 236 -10.85 45.49 26.97
N LYS A 237 -11.36 45.91 25.81
CA LYS A 237 -12.78 46.04 25.51
C LYS A 237 -13.15 45.31 24.24
N VAL A 238 -14.31 44.72 24.18
CA VAL A 238 -14.87 44.14 22.98
C VAL A 238 -15.20 45.26 22.00
N VAL A 239 -14.59 45.20 20.80
CA VAL A 239 -14.79 46.24 19.77
C VAL A 239 -15.61 45.72 18.60
N ASP A 240 -15.55 44.41 18.32
CA ASP A 240 -16.28 43.80 17.22
C ASP A 240 -16.65 42.35 17.52
N ILE A 241 -17.83 41.96 17.06
CA ILE A 241 -18.33 40.61 17.13
C ILE A 241 -18.89 40.23 15.76
N THR A 242 -18.19 39.35 15.06
CA THR A 242 -18.62 38.85 13.76
C THR A 242 -18.98 37.36 13.83
N ALA A 243 -20.09 36.99 13.21
CA ALA A 243 -20.50 35.62 13.01
C ALA A 243 -20.62 35.35 11.50
N LYS A 244 -19.82 34.41 11.01
CA LYS A 244 -19.81 34.03 9.57
C LYS A 244 -20.22 32.59 9.41
N LYS A 245 -21.27 32.36 8.62
CA LYS A 245 -21.68 31.02 8.23
C LYS A 245 -20.76 30.52 7.10
N ALA A 246 -20.25 29.32 7.24
CA ALA A 246 -19.44 28.63 6.26
C ALA A 246 -20.09 27.28 5.89
N SER A 247 -20.13 26.98 4.61
CA SER A 247 -20.64 25.72 4.08
C SER A 247 -19.48 24.86 3.62
N TYR A 248 -19.43 23.62 4.09
CA TYR A 248 -18.37 22.66 3.75
C TYR A 248 -18.95 21.50 2.96
N LYS A 249 -18.50 21.36 1.72
CA LYS A 249 -18.93 20.30 0.81
C LYS A 249 -18.33 18.95 1.20
N PRO A 250 -19.05 17.85 0.93
CA PRO A 250 -18.49 16.50 1.08
C PRO A 250 -17.35 16.27 0.10
N GLN A 251 -16.47 15.33 0.47
CA GLN A 251 -15.40 14.91 -0.42
C GLN A 251 -15.93 13.98 -1.53
N PRO A 252 -15.24 13.90 -2.68
CA PRO A 252 -15.57 12.98 -3.75
C PRO A 252 -15.60 11.52 -3.30
N PRO A 253 -16.22 10.61 -4.06
CA PRO A 253 -16.06 9.17 -3.86
C PRO A 253 -14.57 8.79 -3.94
N PHE A 254 -14.22 7.62 -3.46
CA PHE A 254 -12.83 7.18 -3.46
C PHE A 254 -12.34 6.84 -4.86
N LYS A 255 -11.08 7.19 -5.12
CA LYS A 255 -10.20 6.58 -6.11
C LYS A 255 -9.08 5.84 -5.37
N THR A 256 -8.27 5.05 -6.08
CA THR A 256 -7.22 4.22 -5.46
C THR A 256 -6.36 4.98 -4.46
N THR A 257 -5.86 6.15 -4.83
CA THR A 257 -4.97 6.95 -3.99
C THR A 257 -5.65 7.49 -2.75
N THR A 258 -6.87 8.02 -2.89
CA THR A 258 -7.61 8.56 -1.75
C THR A 258 -8.09 7.48 -0.79
N LEU A 259 -8.41 6.27 -1.29
CA LEU A 259 -8.70 5.11 -0.44
C LEU A 259 -7.46 4.68 0.35
N GLN A 260 -6.30 4.60 -0.29
CA GLN A 260 -5.04 4.25 0.38
C GLN A 260 -4.67 5.29 1.45
N GLN A 261 -4.83 6.58 1.15
CA GLN A 261 -4.58 7.67 2.10
C GLN A 261 -5.52 7.60 3.30
N ALA A 262 -6.82 7.44 3.07
CA ALA A 262 -7.82 7.34 4.13
C ALA A 262 -7.59 6.10 5.01
N ALA A 263 -7.36 4.93 4.42
CA ALA A 263 -7.08 3.71 5.16
C ALA A 263 -5.78 3.80 5.98
N SER A 264 -4.74 4.48 5.45
CA SER A 264 -3.50 4.71 6.20
C SER A 264 -3.71 5.67 7.37
N THR A 265 -4.48 6.74 7.17
CA THR A 265 -4.72 7.77 8.20
C THR A 265 -5.66 7.29 9.30
N GLU A 266 -6.81 6.69 8.91
CA GLU A 266 -7.90 6.34 9.82
C GLU A 266 -7.75 4.93 10.42
N LEU A 267 -7.23 3.97 9.64
CA LEU A 267 -7.12 2.56 10.05
C LEU A 267 -5.68 2.13 10.36
N GLY A 268 -4.68 2.93 10.00
CA GLY A 268 -3.26 2.58 10.12
C GLY A 268 -2.83 1.45 9.16
N TYR A 269 -3.52 1.29 8.03
CA TYR A 269 -3.22 0.22 7.07
C TYR A 269 -2.26 0.71 6.00
N GLU A 270 -1.25 -0.12 5.72
CA GLU A 270 -0.35 0.09 4.59
C GLU A 270 -1.10 -0.04 3.25
N PRO A 271 -0.69 0.70 2.19
CA PRO A 271 -1.33 0.65 0.88
C PRO A 271 -1.49 -0.76 0.32
N SER A 272 -0.48 -1.62 0.47
CA SER A 272 -0.54 -3.02 0.01
C SER A 272 -1.60 -3.84 0.74
N LYS A 273 -1.74 -3.66 2.05
CA LYS A 273 -2.78 -4.30 2.86
C LYS A 273 -4.17 -3.79 2.46
N THR A 274 -4.32 -2.48 2.29
CA THR A 274 -5.56 -1.86 1.84
C THR A 274 -6.01 -2.43 0.51
N MET A 275 -5.11 -2.50 -0.48
CA MET A 275 -5.43 -3.05 -1.80
C MET A 275 -5.74 -4.55 -1.77
N SER A 276 -5.05 -5.32 -0.94
CA SER A 276 -5.36 -6.76 -0.75
C SER A 276 -6.75 -6.99 -0.16
N ILE A 277 -7.18 -6.14 0.79
CA ILE A 277 -8.53 -6.21 1.37
C ILE A 277 -9.57 -5.76 0.33
N ALA A 278 -9.33 -4.65 -0.36
CA ALA A 278 -10.23 -4.15 -1.40
C ALA A 278 -10.42 -5.17 -2.53
N GLN A 279 -9.35 -5.88 -2.95
CA GLN A 279 -9.43 -6.97 -3.91
C GLN A 279 -10.41 -8.07 -3.46
N LYS A 280 -10.35 -8.49 -2.19
CA LYS A 280 -11.27 -9.51 -1.65
C LYS A 280 -12.71 -9.02 -1.63
N LEU A 281 -12.95 -7.75 -1.29
CA LEU A 281 -14.29 -7.14 -1.30
C LEU A 281 -14.86 -7.04 -2.72
N TYR A 282 -14.02 -6.76 -3.71
CA TYR A 282 -14.38 -6.72 -5.13
C TYR A 282 -14.67 -8.12 -5.68
N GLU A 283 -13.77 -9.10 -5.44
CA GLU A 283 -13.89 -10.46 -6.00
C GLU A 283 -15.05 -11.27 -5.44
N GLY A 284 -15.55 -10.88 -4.29
CA GLY A 284 -16.76 -11.43 -3.69
C GLY A 284 -16.59 -11.98 -2.28
N VAL A 285 -17.55 -11.63 -1.47
CA VAL A 285 -17.75 -12.06 -0.09
C VAL A 285 -19.15 -12.61 0.09
N GLU A 286 -19.38 -13.36 1.14
CA GLU A 286 -20.73 -13.80 1.48
C GLU A 286 -21.54 -12.61 2.00
N THR A 287 -22.80 -12.51 1.57
CA THR A 287 -23.77 -11.49 1.97
C THR A 287 -25.13 -12.15 2.26
N PRO A 288 -26.11 -11.44 2.84
CA PRO A 288 -27.46 -12.00 3.04
C PRO A 288 -28.12 -12.53 1.75
N THR A 289 -27.76 -11.95 0.61
CA THR A 289 -28.31 -12.31 -0.70
C THR A 289 -27.41 -13.27 -1.50
N GLY A 290 -26.42 -13.88 -0.85
CA GLY A 290 -25.44 -14.76 -1.48
C GLY A 290 -24.11 -14.10 -1.74
N ARG A 291 -23.17 -14.83 -2.36
CA ARG A 291 -21.81 -14.36 -2.63
C ARG A 291 -21.81 -13.40 -3.81
N LYS A 292 -21.26 -12.18 -3.59
CA LYS A 292 -21.08 -11.14 -4.62
C LYS A 292 -19.94 -10.20 -4.28
N GLY A 293 -19.45 -9.43 -5.24
CA GLY A 293 -18.59 -8.27 -5.01
C GLY A 293 -19.38 -7.15 -4.33
N VAL A 294 -18.83 -6.59 -3.25
CA VAL A 294 -19.51 -5.55 -2.45
C VAL A 294 -18.96 -4.16 -2.68
N ILE A 295 -17.89 -4.03 -3.46
CA ILE A 295 -17.36 -2.75 -3.95
C ILE A 295 -17.07 -2.84 -5.45
N THR A 296 -16.99 -1.68 -6.12
CA THR A 296 -16.53 -1.56 -7.50
C THR A 296 -15.02 -1.80 -7.59
N TYR A 297 -14.49 -1.91 -8.81
CA TYR A 297 -13.07 -2.14 -9.07
C TYR A 297 -12.21 -1.07 -8.41
N MET A 298 -11.22 -1.49 -7.61
CA MET A 298 -10.47 -0.62 -6.72
C MET A 298 -9.21 0.00 -7.35
N ARG A 299 -8.83 -0.39 -8.56
CA ARG A 299 -7.72 0.22 -9.30
C ARG A 299 -8.27 1.22 -10.30
N THR A 300 -8.67 2.37 -9.81
CA THR A 300 -9.24 3.45 -10.61
C THR A 300 -8.74 4.81 -10.15
N ASP A 301 -8.58 5.72 -11.05
CA ASP A 301 -8.35 7.16 -10.83
C ASP A 301 -9.61 7.99 -11.10
N SER A 302 -10.71 7.34 -11.52
CA SER A 302 -11.99 7.96 -11.80
C SER A 302 -12.74 8.39 -10.53
N LEU A 303 -13.50 9.47 -10.64
CA LEU A 303 -14.44 9.95 -9.62
C LEU A 303 -15.90 9.80 -10.09
N ASN A 304 -16.13 9.25 -11.29
CA ASN A 304 -17.44 9.09 -11.86
C ASN A 304 -18.26 8.02 -11.13
N LEU A 305 -19.55 8.24 -11.01
CA LEU A 305 -20.51 7.27 -10.48
C LEU A 305 -21.54 6.94 -11.55
N ALA A 306 -21.92 5.68 -11.70
CA ALA A 306 -23.00 5.25 -12.57
C ALA A 306 -24.32 5.91 -12.14
N LYS A 307 -25.19 6.22 -13.10
CA LYS A 307 -26.49 6.88 -12.85
C LYS A 307 -27.35 6.07 -11.88
N GLU A 308 -27.43 4.77 -12.08
CA GLU A 308 -28.18 3.84 -11.22
C GLU A 308 -27.64 3.81 -9.80
N ALA A 309 -26.33 3.92 -9.63
CA ALA A 309 -25.69 4.01 -8.33
C ALA A 309 -26.04 5.33 -7.62
N ILE A 310 -25.99 6.46 -8.34
CA ILE A 310 -26.37 7.77 -7.79
C ILE A 310 -27.83 7.75 -7.32
N GLU A 311 -28.75 7.22 -8.11
CA GLU A 311 -30.16 7.10 -7.73
C GLU A 311 -30.34 6.25 -6.49
N SER A 312 -29.67 5.09 -6.42
CA SER A 312 -29.72 4.19 -5.27
C SER A 312 -29.15 4.84 -3.99
N ILE A 313 -28.02 5.54 -4.09
CA ILE A 313 -27.40 6.27 -2.99
C ILE A 313 -28.35 7.37 -2.49
N ARG A 314 -28.88 8.19 -3.38
CA ARG A 314 -29.77 9.31 -3.04
C ARG A 314 -31.05 8.84 -2.36
N ASN A 315 -31.68 7.77 -2.89
CA ASN A 315 -32.85 7.14 -2.28
C ASN A 315 -32.53 6.59 -0.87
N LYS A 316 -31.37 6.00 -0.69
CA LYS A 316 -30.93 5.50 0.60
C LYS A 316 -30.71 6.63 1.61
N ILE A 317 -30.10 7.74 1.20
CA ILE A 317 -29.94 8.93 2.06
C ILE A 317 -31.31 9.46 2.48
N LEU A 318 -32.23 9.63 1.53
CA LEU A 318 -33.59 10.12 1.81
C LEU A 318 -34.31 9.23 2.83
N THR A 319 -34.22 7.92 2.68
CA THR A 319 -34.89 6.95 3.55
C THR A 319 -34.27 6.87 4.94
N MET A 320 -32.93 6.97 5.06
CA MET A 320 -32.24 6.80 6.32
C MET A 320 -32.12 8.09 7.15
N HIS A 321 -31.97 9.22 6.47
CA HIS A 321 -31.60 10.48 7.12
C HIS A 321 -32.58 11.63 6.88
N GLY A 322 -33.49 11.49 5.92
CA GLY A 322 -34.44 12.55 5.57
C GLY A 322 -33.96 13.46 4.43
N LYS A 323 -34.88 14.31 3.97
CA LYS A 323 -34.67 15.18 2.80
C LYS A 323 -33.60 16.24 3.06
N GLU A 324 -33.46 16.72 4.28
CA GLU A 324 -32.49 17.74 4.67
C GLU A 324 -31.02 17.26 4.53
N TYR A 325 -30.79 15.96 4.64
CA TYR A 325 -29.46 15.37 4.45
C TYR A 325 -29.14 15.04 2.99
N LEU A 326 -30.10 15.13 2.11
CA LEU A 326 -29.90 14.91 0.68
C LEU A 326 -29.53 16.22 -0.01
N SER A 327 -28.44 16.25 -0.77
CA SER A 327 -28.10 17.44 -1.58
C SER A 327 -29.22 17.76 -2.59
N ASP A 328 -29.55 19.04 -2.76
CA ASP A 328 -30.63 19.48 -3.66
C ASP A 328 -30.39 19.00 -5.10
N ALA A 329 -29.17 19.17 -5.60
CA ALA A 329 -28.75 18.68 -6.90
C ALA A 329 -27.87 17.41 -6.79
N VAL A 330 -27.87 16.60 -7.84
CA VAL A 330 -26.90 15.51 -7.99
C VAL A 330 -25.51 16.09 -7.99
N ARG A 331 -24.63 15.56 -7.14
CA ARG A 331 -23.22 15.96 -7.12
C ARG A 331 -22.44 15.15 -8.15
N ILE A 332 -21.83 15.87 -9.08
CA ILE A 332 -20.91 15.34 -10.07
C ILE A 332 -19.51 15.79 -9.68
N TYR A 333 -18.55 14.88 -9.77
CA TYR A 333 -17.15 15.13 -9.43
C TYR A 333 -16.30 14.92 -10.68
N GLU A 334 -15.52 15.94 -11.04
CA GLU A 334 -14.65 15.89 -12.20
C GLU A 334 -13.23 15.49 -11.82
N ASN A 335 -12.59 14.71 -12.68
CA ASN A 335 -11.17 14.39 -12.57
C ASN A 335 -10.33 15.59 -13.01
N LYS A 336 -9.49 16.10 -12.11
CA LYS A 336 -8.52 17.16 -12.44
C LYS A 336 -7.28 16.65 -13.17
N THR A 337 -7.06 15.34 -13.17
CA THR A 337 -5.87 14.71 -13.77
C THR A 337 -6.10 14.50 -15.25
N LYS A 338 -5.29 15.14 -16.10
CA LYS A 338 -5.29 14.87 -17.55
C LYS A 338 -4.90 13.40 -17.77
N GLY A 339 -5.68 12.66 -18.56
CA GLY A 339 -5.43 11.25 -18.88
C GLY A 339 -6.06 10.25 -17.91
N ALA A 340 -6.91 10.68 -16.96
CA ALA A 340 -7.77 9.77 -16.21
C ALA A 340 -8.63 8.96 -17.20
N GLN A 341 -8.68 7.65 -17.03
CA GLN A 341 -9.54 6.79 -17.87
C GLN A 341 -11.00 7.07 -17.50
N GLU A 342 -11.65 7.98 -18.23
CA GLU A 342 -13.04 8.42 -17.99
C GLU A 342 -14.05 7.26 -18.07
N ALA A 343 -13.65 6.14 -18.67
CA ALA A 343 -14.48 4.94 -18.78
C ALA A 343 -14.67 4.19 -17.45
N HIS A 344 -13.80 4.40 -16.46
CA HIS A 344 -13.86 3.70 -15.17
C HIS A 344 -14.79 4.40 -14.19
N GLU A 345 -15.33 3.61 -13.26
CA GLU A 345 -16.13 4.11 -12.15
C GLU A 345 -15.26 4.33 -10.90
N ALA A 346 -15.68 5.23 -10.00
CA ALA A 346 -15.08 5.45 -8.70
C ALA A 346 -15.24 4.21 -7.79
N ILE A 347 -14.45 4.13 -6.73
CA ILE A 347 -14.60 3.10 -5.70
C ILE A 347 -15.81 3.43 -4.83
N ARG A 348 -16.84 2.61 -4.93
CA ARG A 348 -18.09 2.70 -4.17
C ARG A 348 -18.58 1.32 -3.74
N VAL A 349 -19.55 1.27 -2.86
CA VAL A 349 -20.28 0.03 -2.58
C VAL A 349 -21.21 -0.31 -3.76
N THR A 350 -21.33 -1.61 -4.08
CA THR A 350 -22.19 -2.08 -5.17
C THR A 350 -23.67 -2.11 -4.80
N ASP A 351 -23.96 -2.24 -3.49
CA ASP A 351 -25.31 -2.32 -2.94
C ASP A 351 -25.38 -1.55 -1.63
N VAL A 352 -26.05 -0.40 -1.64
CA VAL A 352 -26.26 0.44 -0.45
C VAL A 352 -27.16 -0.21 0.60
N ASN A 353 -27.85 -1.32 0.25
CA ASN A 353 -28.68 -2.07 1.18
C ASN A 353 -27.90 -3.17 1.92
N PHE A 354 -26.69 -3.47 1.51
CA PHE A 354 -25.74 -4.23 2.34
C PHE A 354 -25.17 -3.27 3.39
N THR A 355 -25.91 -3.13 4.49
CA THR A 355 -25.67 -2.12 5.52
C THR A 355 -24.39 -2.36 6.31
N ILE A 356 -23.99 -1.37 7.12
CA ILE A 356 -22.84 -1.50 8.04
C ILE A 356 -23.08 -2.61 9.05
N GLU A 357 -24.32 -2.77 9.52
CA GLU A 357 -24.75 -3.82 10.46
C GLU A 357 -24.63 -5.21 9.83
N ASP A 358 -25.07 -5.36 8.58
CA ASP A 358 -24.89 -6.61 7.83
C ASP A 358 -23.42 -6.88 7.56
N ALA A 359 -22.68 -5.89 7.09
CA ALA A 359 -21.24 -6.02 6.84
C ALA A 359 -20.46 -6.46 8.08
N LYS A 360 -20.84 -5.98 9.27
CA LYS A 360 -20.23 -6.40 10.55
C LYS A 360 -20.44 -7.88 10.85
N ARG A 361 -21.54 -8.48 10.38
CA ARG A 361 -21.86 -9.90 10.59
C ARG A 361 -21.19 -10.83 9.58
N TYR A 362 -21.03 -10.38 8.34
CA TYR A 362 -20.60 -11.21 7.21
C TYR A 362 -19.13 -11.04 6.84
N LEU A 363 -18.52 -9.90 7.17
CA LEU A 363 -17.14 -9.60 6.79
C LEU A 363 -16.15 -9.88 7.93
N GLU A 364 -14.95 -10.29 7.57
CA GLU A 364 -13.83 -10.35 8.50
C GLU A 364 -13.55 -8.94 9.08
N PRO A 365 -13.02 -8.82 10.32
CA PRO A 365 -12.84 -7.53 10.98
C PRO A 365 -12.08 -6.48 10.16
N GLU A 366 -11.05 -6.89 9.41
CA GLU A 366 -10.28 -5.99 8.55
C GLU A 366 -11.04 -5.59 7.28
N GLN A 367 -11.78 -6.51 6.70
CA GLN A 367 -12.68 -6.26 5.56
C GLN A 367 -13.78 -5.30 5.95
N PHE A 368 -14.40 -5.49 7.11
CA PHE A 368 -15.43 -4.63 7.65
C PHE A 368 -14.95 -3.18 7.79
N LYS A 369 -13.76 -2.96 8.34
CA LYS A 369 -13.21 -1.60 8.50
C LYS A 369 -13.04 -0.88 7.15
N VAL A 370 -12.48 -1.55 6.15
CA VAL A 370 -12.31 -0.96 4.81
C VAL A 370 -13.66 -0.77 4.12
N TYR A 371 -14.58 -1.73 4.24
CA TYR A 371 -15.93 -1.62 3.71
C TYR A 371 -16.68 -0.43 4.31
N LYS A 372 -16.66 -0.27 5.65
CA LYS A 372 -17.28 0.87 6.35
C LYS A 372 -16.74 2.20 5.84
N LEU A 373 -15.43 2.29 5.66
CA LEU A 373 -14.78 3.48 5.12
C LEU A 373 -15.32 3.83 3.72
N ILE A 374 -15.43 2.83 2.84
CA ILE A 374 -15.96 3.00 1.48
C ILE A 374 -17.45 3.31 1.51
N TYR A 375 -18.24 2.61 2.34
CA TYR A 375 -19.69 2.83 2.48
C TYR A 375 -19.99 4.26 2.91
N ASN A 376 -19.35 4.72 3.98
CA ASN A 376 -19.54 6.08 4.48
C ASN A 376 -19.19 7.11 3.41
N ARG A 377 -18.06 6.97 2.70
CA ARG A 377 -17.65 7.88 1.63
C ARG A 377 -18.65 7.87 0.47
N THR A 378 -19.17 6.69 0.09
CA THR A 378 -20.19 6.53 -0.94
C THR A 378 -21.47 7.29 -0.59
N MET A 379 -21.91 7.19 0.66
CA MET A 379 -23.10 7.93 1.10
C MET A 379 -22.82 9.43 1.22
N MET A 380 -21.74 9.81 1.91
CA MET A 380 -21.37 11.22 2.15
C MET A 380 -21.27 12.03 0.85
N CYS A 381 -20.77 11.45 -0.25
CA CYS A 381 -20.55 12.19 -1.50
C CYS A 381 -21.84 12.75 -2.15
N GLN A 382 -23.02 12.26 -1.78
CA GLN A 382 -24.32 12.76 -2.26
C GLN A 382 -25.14 13.46 -1.16
N MET A 383 -24.60 13.61 0.05
CA MET A 383 -25.26 14.31 1.15
C MET A 383 -25.13 15.82 1.05
N SER A 384 -25.97 16.54 1.82
CA SER A 384 -25.93 17.98 1.97
C SER A 384 -24.64 18.46 2.62
N ASP A 385 -24.28 19.73 2.36
CA ASP A 385 -23.16 20.41 3.00
C ASP A 385 -23.35 20.47 4.51
N SER A 386 -22.25 20.39 5.26
CA SER A 386 -22.28 20.79 6.67
C SER A 386 -22.19 22.31 6.78
N GLN A 387 -22.95 22.89 7.71
CA GLN A 387 -22.97 24.32 7.96
C GLN A 387 -22.42 24.62 9.35
N ILE A 388 -21.43 25.48 9.38
CA ILE A 388 -20.74 25.89 10.60
C ILE A 388 -20.78 27.40 10.69
N GLU A 389 -21.12 27.91 11.86
CA GLU A 389 -20.99 29.33 12.20
C GLU A 389 -19.65 29.52 12.94
N ASN A 390 -18.77 30.35 12.37
CA ASN A 390 -17.54 30.76 13.00
C ASN A 390 -17.74 32.14 13.59
N GLN A 391 -17.66 32.22 14.91
CA GLN A 391 -17.73 33.48 15.63
C GLN A 391 -16.32 34.00 15.91
N THR A 392 -16.12 35.29 15.68
CA THR A 392 -14.88 36.00 16.02
C THR A 392 -15.22 37.21 16.85
N VAL A 393 -14.60 37.32 18.02
CA VAL A 393 -14.69 38.46 18.91
C VAL A 393 -13.34 39.15 18.90
N LEU A 394 -13.30 40.41 18.49
CA LEU A 394 -12.10 41.26 18.56
C LEU A 394 -12.18 42.08 19.82
N ILE A 395 -11.08 42.10 20.55
CA ILE A 395 -10.87 42.88 21.78
C ILE A 395 -9.67 43.72 21.61
N ASN A 396 -9.81 45.02 21.84
CA ASN A 396 -8.74 46.02 21.78
C ASN A 396 -8.38 46.47 23.18
N GLY A 397 -7.10 46.52 23.42
CA GLY A 397 -6.46 47.26 24.49
C GLY A 397 -5.87 48.58 23.95
N THR A 398 -4.94 49.18 24.67
CA THR A 398 -4.28 50.41 24.29
C THR A 398 -3.30 50.17 23.13
N GLU A 399 -2.53 49.06 23.20
CA GLU A 399 -1.50 48.71 22.22
C GLU A 399 -1.74 47.33 21.58
N ASN A 400 -2.67 46.57 22.13
CA ASN A 400 -2.81 45.15 21.78
C ASN A 400 -4.20 44.88 21.21
N VAL A 401 -4.23 44.07 20.11
CA VAL A 401 -5.47 43.54 19.54
C VAL A 401 -5.47 42.03 19.71
N ILE A 402 -6.49 41.51 20.37
CA ILE A 402 -6.64 40.09 20.66
C ILE A 402 -7.90 39.56 19.97
N LYS A 403 -7.89 38.31 19.59
CA LYS A 403 -8.97 37.62 18.90
C LYS A 403 -9.37 36.36 19.68
N ILE A 404 -10.66 36.23 19.97
CA ILE A 404 -11.28 34.99 20.42
C ILE A 404 -12.07 34.38 19.29
N THR A 405 -11.98 33.07 19.10
CA THR A 405 -12.68 32.37 18.03
C THR A 405 -13.54 31.25 18.59
N GLY A 406 -14.79 31.22 18.18
CA GLY A 406 -15.74 30.15 18.48
C GLY A 406 -16.24 29.49 17.21
N ARG A 407 -16.82 28.32 17.38
CA ARG A 407 -17.41 27.54 16.29
C ARG A 407 -18.67 26.83 16.80
N LYS A 408 -19.76 26.95 16.04
CA LYS A 408 -21.00 26.23 16.29
C LYS A 408 -21.45 25.49 15.05
N VAL A 409 -21.70 24.20 15.15
CA VAL A 409 -22.28 23.40 14.08
C VAL A 409 -23.76 23.73 14.01
N LEU A 410 -24.19 24.37 12.90
CA LEU A 410 -25.59 24.70 12.64
C LEU A 410 -26.34 23.51 12.06
N PHE A 411 -25.64 22.77 11.16
CA PHE A 411 -26.14 21.55 10.53
C PHE A 411 -24.96 20.62 10.22
N ASP A 412 -25.02 19.40 10.69
CA ASP A 412 -23.93 18.44 10.54
C ASP A 412 -23.79 17.92 9.10
N GLY A 413 -24.88 17.84 8.32
CA GLY A 413 -24.88 17.42 6.93
C GLY A 413 -24.14 16.09 6.73
N TRP A 414 -23.23 16.05 5.75
CA TRP A 414 -22.45 14.84 5.45
C TRP A 414 -21.53 14.40 6.61
N THR A 415 -21.20 15.29 7.54
CA THR A 415 -20.33 14.94 8.68
C THR A 415 -21.01 14.02 9.70
N LYS A 416 -22.34 13.85 9.63
CA LYS A 416 -23.12 12.89 10.41
C LYS A 416 -22.58 11.46 10.33
N LEU A 417 -22.00 11.08 9.18
CA LEU A 417 -21.44 9.74 8.97
C LEU A 417 -19.94 9.63 9.32
N LYS A 418 -19.34 10.68 9.88
CA LYS A 418 -17.97 10.61 10.42
C LYS A 418 -17.96 9.93 11.78
N ASP A 419 -16.91 9.15 12.05
CA ASP A 419 -16.71 8.50 13.35
C ASP A 419 -16.45 9.50 14.49
N LYS A 420 -15.93 10.70 14.16
CA LYS A 420 -15.74 11.80 15.11
C LYS A 420 -16.54 13.00 14.66
N ALA A 421 -17.48 13.41 15.48
CA ALA A 421 -18.22 14.64 15.26
C ALA A 421 -17.29 15.87 15.35
N THR A 422 -17.67 16.94 14.66
CA THR A 422 -17.03 18.24 14.84
C THR A 422 -17.54 18.84 16.14
N GLU A 423 -16.65 19.08 17.10
CA GLU A 423 -17.02 19.64 18.40
C GLU A 423 -17.30 21.15 18.29
N ASP A 424 -18.32 21.60 18.99
CA ASP A 424 -18.60 23.01 19.15
C ASP A 424 -17.61 23.68 20.11
N ILE A 425 -17.23 24.93 19.79
CA ILE A 425 -16.48 25.83 20.67
C ILE A 425 -17.42 27.00 20.93
N ILE A 426 -18.26 26.86 21.94
CA ILE A 426 -19.28 27.87 22.27
C ILE A 426 -18.62 28.97 23.09
N LEU A 427 -18.68 30.21 22.57
CA LEU A 427 -18.21 31.38 23.30
C LEU A 427 -19.27 31.89 24.28
N PRO A 428 -18.85 32.49 25.42
CA PRO A 428 -19.72 33.27 26.28
C PRO A 428 -20.41 34.40 25.49
N ASN A 429 -21.52 34.88 26.02
CA ASN A 429 -22.28 35.99 25.39
C ASN A 429 -21.53 37.31 25.61
N TYR A 430 -20.60 37.65 24.71
CA TYR A 430 -19.89 38.91 24.72
C TYR A 430 -20.77 40.05 24.19
N GLN A 431 -20.58 41.26 24.72
CA GLN A 431 -21.26 42.49 24.26
C GLN A 431 -20.23 43.52 23.85
N ILE A 432 -20.49 44.27 22.78
CA ILE A 432 -19.60 45.35 22.33
C ILE A 432 -19.53 46.38 23.42
N GLY A 433 -18.29 46.85 23.71
CA GLY A 433 -18.01 47.80 24.81
C GLY A 433 -17.76 47.14 26.17
N SER A 434 -18.09 45.86 26.36
CA SER A 434 -17.83 45.16 27.63
C SER A 434 -16.32 44.98 27.85
N THR A 435 -15.91 45.10 29.13
CA THR A 435 -14.50 44.88 29.52
C THR A 435 -14.21 43.38 29.63
N ILE A 436 -13.07 42.97 29.11
CA ILE A 436 -12.55 41.63 29.19
C ILE A 436 -11.28 41.61 30.03
N GLU A 437 -11.25 40.73 31.03
CA GLU A 437 -10.06 40.50 31.86
C GLU A 437 -9.22 39.40 31.28
N ILE A 438 -7.93 39.63 31.18
CA ILE A 438 -6.94 38.61 30.83
C ILE A 438 -6.66 37.82 32.11
N GLN A 439 -6.90 36.49 32.03
CA GLN A 439 -6.68 35.58 33.15
C GLN A 439 -5.20 35.14 33.20
N ALA A 440 -4.59 34.85 32.05
CA ALA A 440 -3.21 34.46 31.97
C ALA A 440 -2.63 34.74 30.56
N VAL A 441 -1.34 35.11 30.54
CA VAL A 441 -0.52 35.15 29.32
C VAL A 441 0.70 34.28 29.57
N GLN A 442 0.81 33.18 28.80
CA GLN A 442 1.97 32.31 28.87
C GLN A 442 3.02 32.75 27.85
N LEU A 443 4.27 32.41 28.09
CA LEU A 443 5.36 32.55 27.12
C LEU A 443 5.91 31.18 26.79
N ASP A 444 5.58 30.67 25.61
CA ASP A 444 6.02 29.40 25.11
C ASP A 444 7.24 29.60 24.18
N GLU A 445 8.36 29.01 24.53
CA GLU A 445 9.54 28.96 23.67
C GLU A 445 9.41 27.75 22.77
N LYS A 446 9.41 27.92 21.46
CA LYS A 446 9.28 26.89 20.45
C LYS A 446 10.39 26.99 19.42
N GLN A 447 10.62 25.92 18.71
CA GLN A 447 11.53 25.91 17.56
C GLN A 447 10.74 25.51 16.30
N THR A 448 11.17 26.07 15.18
CA THR A 448 10.68 25.63 13.89
C THR A 448 11.06 24.16 13.68
N GLU A 449 10.17 23.38 13.10
CA GLU A 449 10.39 21.97 12.81
C GLU A 449 10.77 21.78 11.34
N PRO A 450 11.63 20.82 11.02
CA PRO A 450 11.92 20.45 9.65
C PRO A 450 10.66 19.93 8.94
N PRO A 451 10.66 19.85 7.60
CA PRO A 451 9.57 19.20 6.87
C PRO A 451 9.32 17.81 7.41
N ALA A 452 8.05 17.45 7.60
CA ALA A 452 7.70 16.12 8.08
C ALA A 452 8.17 15.02 7.09
N ARG A 453 8.70 13.92 7.63
CA ARG A 453 9.00 12.74 6.82
C ARG A 453 7.76 12.22 6.15
N TYR A 454 7.95 11.60 5.00
CA TYR A 454 6.84 10.90 4.36
C TYR A 454 6.33 9.77 5.26
N ASN A 455 5.04 9.56 5.20
CA ASN A 455 4.38 8.32 5.58
C ASN A 455 3.74 7.71 4.32
N SER A 456 3.20 6.50 4.41
CA SER A 456 2.60 5.83 3.24
C SER A 456 1.52 6.65 2.56
N ALA A 457 0.69 7.38 3.31
CA ALA A 457 -0.38 8.22 2.76
C ALA A 457 0.19 9.44 2.02
N SER A 458 1.11 10.18 2.65
CA SER A 458 1.71 11.37 2.03
C SER A 458 2.60 11.03 0.84
N LEU A 459 3.28 9.87 0.88
CA LEU A 459 4.09 9.42 -0.26
C LEU A 459 3.20 9.05 -1.46
N VAL A 460 2.09 8.32 -1.25
CA VAL A 460 1.10 8.04 -2.32
C VAL A 460 0.53 9.33 -2.90
N LYS A 461 0.21 10.30 -2.04
CA LYS A 461 -0.28 11.62 -2.49
C LYS A 461 0.74 12.34 -3.36
N THR A 462 2.00 12.42 -2.93
CA THR A 462 3.08 13.05 -3.70
C THR A 462 3.34 12.32 -5.02
N MET A 463 3.34 10.98 -5.03
CA MET A 463 3.47 10.20 -6.26
C MET A 463 2.36 10.54 -7.26
N GLU A 464 1.12 10.68 -6.81
CA GLU A 464 -0.02 11.06 -7.65
C GLU A 464 0.14 12.49 -8.17
N GLU A 465 0.47 13.46 -7.31
CA GLU A 465 0.65 14.87 -7.67
C GLU A 465 1.75 15.07 -8.72
N LEU A 466 2.82 14.28 -8.63
CA LEU A 466 3.93 14.28 -9.59
C LEU A 466 3.69 13.40 -10.82
N GLY A 467 2.61 12.62 -10.86
CA GLY A 467 2.32 11.68 -11.94
C GLY A 467 3.22 10.45 -11.97
N ILE A 468 3.89 10.12 -10.86
CA ILE A 468 4.80 8.99 -10.72
C ILE A 468 4.02 7.72 -10.38
N GLY A 469 3.83 6.84 -11.34
CA GLY A 469 3.06 5.61 -11.18
C GLY A 469 1.59 5.76 -11.55
N ARG A 470 0.83 4.68 -11.33
CA ARG A 470 -0.60 4.56 -11.63
C ARG A 470 -1.27 3.71 -10.54
N PRO A 471 -2.61 3.62 -10.48
CA PRO A 471 -3.35 2.83 -9.46
C PRO A 471 -2.79 1.43 -9.20
N SER A 472 -2.28 0.76 -10.22
CA SER A 472 -1.67 -0.58 -10.11
C SER A 472 -0.30 -0.59 -9.44
N THR A 473 0.43 0.54 -9.35
CA THR A 473 1.85 0.57 -8.94
C THR A 473 2.14 1.27 -7.64
N TYR A 474 1.29 2.16 -7.15
CA TYR A 474 1.56 2.90 -5.90
C TYR A 474 1.90 1.98 -4.73
N ALA A 475 1.00 1.07 -4.39
CA ALA A 475 1.18 0.14 -3.28
C ALA A 475 2.37 -0.82 -3.50
N ALA A 476 2.53 -1.32 -4.73
CA ALA A 476 3.60 -2.24 -5.09
C ALA A 476 4.97 -1.59 -4.96
N THR A 477 5.13 -0.33 -5.38
CA THR A 477 6.39 0.40 -5.29
C THR A 477 6.81 0.64 -3.84
N ILE A 478 5.89 1.10 -2.99
CA ILE A 478 6.18 1.31 -1.56
C ILE A 478 6.57 -0.01 -0.89
N ALA A 479 5.79 -1.06 -1.13
CA ALA A 479 6.10 -2.39 -0.60
C ALA A 479 7.48 -2.90 -1.08
N LEU A 480 7.83 -2.62 -2.34
CA LEU A 480 9.14 -3.00 -2.89
C LEU A 480 10.30 -2.28 -2.19
N LEU A 481 10.19 -0.97 -1.96
CA LEU A 481 11.21 -0.19 -1.24
C LEU A 481 11.43 -0.70 0.17
N LEU A 482 10.35 -1.01 0.89
CA LEU A 482 10.40 -1.60 2.23
C LEU A 482 11.00 -3.01 2.20
N ASN A 483 10.55 -3.88 1.29
CA ASN A 483 11.03 -5.26 1.17
C ASN A 483 12.50 -5.35 0.75
N LYS A 484 13.01 -4.39 -0.03
CA LYS A 484 14.41 -4.28 -0.41
C LYS A 484 15.29 -3.68 0.69
N GLY A 485 14.68 -3.13 1.73
CA GLY A 485 15.39 -2.46 2.80
C GLY A 485 16.03 -1.13 2.37
N TYR A 486 15.49 -0.48 1.33
CA TYR A 486 15.93 0.86 0.92
C TYR A 486 15.30 1.95 1.78
N VAL A 487 14.11 1.67 2.27
CA VAL A 487 13.35 2.50 3.21
C VAL A 487 12.92 1.62 4.38
N ARG A 488 12.90 2.17 5.58
CA ARG A 488 12.35 1.55 6.78
C ARG A 488 11.28 2.44 7.40
N THR A 489 10.40 1.89 8.20
CA THR A 489 9.38 2.64 8.93
C THR A 489 9.67 2.64 10.43
N GLU A 490 9.49 3.79 11.08
CA GLU A 490 9.43 3.91 12.52
C GLU A 490 8.12 4.61 12.89
N GLY A 491 7.23 3.90 13.56
CA GLY A 491 5.85 4.34 13.68
C GLY A 491 5.18 4.45 12.30
N LYS A 492 4.75 5.67 11.93
CA LYS A 492 4.20 5.95 10.59
C LYS A 492 5.22 6.60 9.65
N ALA A 493 6.35 7.10 10.18
CA ALA A 493 7.34 7.84 9.39
C ALA A 493 8.26 6.90 8.61
N MET A 494 8.57 7.28 7.38
CA MET A 494 9.48 6.57 6.49
C MET A 494 10.88 7.22 6.54
N TYR A 495 11.89 6.39 6.75
CA TYR A 495 13.29 6.78 6.78
C TYR A 495 14.03 6.10 5.64
N ILE A 496 14.90 6.82 4.96
CA ILE A 496 15.85 6.20 4.06
C ILE A 496 16.88 5.40 4.84
N THR A 497 17.35 4.29 4.31
CA THR A 497 18.48 3.56 4.86
C THR A 497 19.78 3.98 4.19
N ASP A 498 20.93 3.67 4.78
CA ASP A 498 22.24 3.92 4.15
C ASP A 498 22.33 3.27 2.76
N THR A 499 21.80 2.07 2.62
CA THR A 499 21.72 1.34 1.35
C THR A 499 20.83 2.07 0.34
N GLY A 500 19.68 2.58 0.78
CA GLY A 500 18.77 3.36 -0.06
C GLY A 500 19.40 4.69 -0.49
N SER A 501 20.05 5.39 0.43
CA SER A 501 20.72 6.67 0.15
C SER A 501 21.88 6.50 -0.83
N LYS A 502 22.74 5.48 -0.64
CA LYS A 502 23.83 5.16 -1.58
C LYS A 502 23.29 4.88 -2.99
N LEU A 503 22.24 4.10 -3.09
CA LEU A 503 21.60 3.79 -4.38
C LEU A 503 21.01 5.05 -5.02
N SER A 504 20.27 5.85 -4.26
CA SER A 504 19.64 7.07 -4.75
C SER A 504 20.67 8.09 -5.24
N ASN A 505 21.71 8.34 -4.45
CA ASN A 505 22.78 9.27 -4.81
C ASN A 505 23.55 8.82 -6.04
N PHE A 506 23.88 7.52 -6.15
CA PHE A 506 24.50 6.96 -7.35
C PHE A 506 23.65 7.17 -8.60
N LEU A 507 22.36 6.90 -8.50
CA LEU A 507 21.46 7.07 -9.65
C LEU A 507 21.27 8.57 -9.99
N GLU A 508 21.24 9.45 -9.02
CA GLU A 508 21.14 10.89 -9.21
C GLU A 508 22.37 11.44 -9.92
N GLU A 509 23.58 10.95 -9.58
CA GLU A 509 24.85 11.38 -10.16
C GLU A 509 25.06 10.87 -11.59
N TYR A 510 24.82 9.57 -11.80
CA TYR A 510 25.20 8.92 -13.08
C TYR A 510 23.99 8.69 -14.02
N PHE A 511 22.78 8.62 -13.50
CA PHE A 511 21.55 8.33 -14.25
C PHE A 511 20.40 9.27 -13.85
N PRO A 512 20.61 10.60 -13.87
CA PRO A 512 19.61 11.57 -13.40
C PRO A 512 18.25 11.38 -14.10
N ASP A 513 18.23 11.02 -15.36
CA ASP A 513 16.99 10.80 -16.12
C ASP A 513 16.10 9.70 -15.50
N ILE A 514 16.72 8.64 -14.96
CA ILE A 514 15.97 7.51 -14.37
C ILE A 514 15.28 7.88 -13.05
N VAL A 515 15.83 8.85 -12.34
CA VAL A 515 15.30 9.29 -11.03
C VAL A 515 14.51 10.60 -11.14
N ASP A 516 14.50 11.23 -12.32
CA ASP A 516 13.73 12.43 -12.59
C ASP A 516 12.23 12.11 -12.56
N ASP A 517 11.47 12.92 -11.82
CA ASP A 517 10.03 12.78 -11.67
C ASP A 517 9.28 13.07 -12.97
N LYS A 518 9.73 14.10 -13.73
CA LYS A 518 9.15 14.49 -15.02
C LYS A 518 9.39 13.41 -16.07
N PHE A 519 10.59 12.80 -16.09
CA PHE A 519 10.88 11.68 -16.98
C PHE A 519 9.92 10.52 -16.74
N THR A 520 9.74 10.15 -15.46
CA THR A 520 8.83 9.05 -15.08
C THR A 520 7.38 9.40 -15.41
N SER A 521 6.93 10.62 -15.12
CA SER A 521 5.58 11.10 -15.43
C SER A 521 5.32 11.16 -16.94
N ASN A 522 6.27 11.69 -17.73
CA ASN A 522 6.17 11.72 -19.20
C ASN A 522 6.05 10.32 -19.80
N MET A 523 6.81 9.36 -19.26
CA MET A 523 6.71 7.98 -19.70
C MET A 523 5.30 7.39 -19.42
N GLU A 524 4.73 7.63 -18.22
CA GLU A 524 3.37 7.19 -17.93
C GLU A 524 2.35 7.85 -18.88
N THR A 525 2.56 9.12 -19.24
CA THR A 525 1.74 9.82 -20.24
C THR A 525 1.88 9.17 -21.63
N LYS A 526 3.11 8.82 -22.04
CA LYS A 526 3.31 8.12 -23.33
C LYS A 526 2.65 6.75 -23.37
N LEU A 527 2.65 6.01 -22.25
CA LEU A 527 1.90 4.76 -22.13
C LEU A 527 0.38 4.98 -22.24
N ASP A 528 -0.13 6.11 -21.72
CA ASP A 528 -1.52 6.49 -21.87
C ASP A 528 -1.83 6.83 -23.34
N GLU A 529 -0.93 7.55 -24.03
CA GLU A 529 -1.05 7.87 -25.46
C GLU A 529 -1.04 6.61 -26.35
N ILE A 530 -0.22 5.59 -26.02
CA ILE A 530 -0.26 4.28 -26.71
C ILE A 530 -1.64 3.64 -26.52
N ALA A 531 -2.15 3.61 -25.28
CA ALA A 531 -3.45 3.00 -24.99
C ALA A 531 -4.62 3.68 -25.72
N LEU A 532 -4.46 4.96 -26.08
CA LEU A 532 -5.41 5.73 -26.90
C LEU A 532 -5.15 5.60 -28.41
N GLY A 533 -4.08 4.93 -28.83
CA GLY A 533 -3.71 4.80 -30.24
C GLY A 533 -3.05 6.04 -30.87
N ASN A 534 -2.59 6.99 -30.05
CA ASN A 534 -1.97 8.23 -30.52
C ASN A 534 -0.48 8.09 -30.85
N THR A 535 0.17 7.03 -30.40
CA THR A 535 1.57 6.70 -30.67
C THR A 535 1.77 5.18 -30.58
N ASP A 536 2.92 4.68 -31.04
CA ASP A 536 3.24 3.24 -31.04
C ASP A 536 4.36 2.88 -30.08
N MET A 537 4.43 1.60 -29.72
CA MET A 537 5.40 1.02 -28.79
C MET A 537 6.86 1.25 -29.24
N HIS A 538 7.15 1.03 -30.51
CA HIS A 538 8.54 1.03 -30.99
C HIS A 538 9.16 2.42 -30.97
N THR A 539 8.37 3.43 -31.37
CA THR A 539 8.73 4.85 -31.28
C THR A 539 9.03 5.24 -29.83
N VAL A 540 8.13 4.88 -28.90
CA VAL A 540 8.32 5.20 -27.48
C VAL A 540 9.52 4.46 -26.91
N LEU A 541 9.63 3.13 -27.10
CA LEU A 541 10.76 2.37 -26.58
C LEU A 541 12.09 2.81 -27.20
N GLY A 542 12.12 3.12 -28.50
CA GLY A 542 13.32 3.62 -29.19
C GLY A 542 13.85 4.89 -28.55
N SER A 543 12.98 5.86 -28.30
CA SER A 543 13.36 7.15 -27.72
C SER A 543 13.91 7.05 -26.28
N TYR A 544 13.48 6.04 -25.51
CA TYR A 544 13.89 5.90 -24.11
C TYR A 544 14.93 4.82 -23.86
N CYS A 545 14.80 3.65 -24.50
CA CYS A 545 15.65 2.50 -24.22
C CYS A 545 17.02 2.58 -24.89
N ILE A 546 17.10 3.09 -26.12
CA ILE A 546 18.38 3.13 -26.85
C ILE A 546 19.38 4.05 -26.15
N PRO A 547 19.07 5.33 -25.83
CA PRO A 547 20.01 6.20 -25.12
C PRO A 547 20.38 5.66 -23.74
N LEU A 548 19.43 5.02 -23.04
CA LEU A 548 19.69 4.43 -21.75
C LEU A 548 20.68 3.25 -21.84
N ILE A 549 20.52 2.36 -22.81
CA ILE A 549 21.41 1.22 -23.02
C ILE A 549 22.82 1.71 -23.29
N GLU A 550 22.99 2.68 -24.20
CA GLU A 550 24.29 3.28 -24.51
C GLU A 550 24.95 3.91 -23.27
N LYS A 551 24.16 4.64 -22.46
CA LYS A 551 24.66 5.26 -21.22
C LYS A 551 25.09 4.21 -20.20
N ILE A 552 24.35 3.10 -20.06
CA ILE A 552 24.71 1.99 -19.17
C ILE A 552 25.97 1.29 -19.65
N GLU A 553 26.12 1.07 -20.95
CA GLU A 553 27.30 0.42 -21.54
C GLU A 553 28.58 1.26 -21.35
N LYS A 554 28.51 2.56 -21.59
CA LYS A 554 29.58 3.51 -21.25
C LYS A 554 29.85 3.52 -19.74
N GLY A 555 28.84 3.51 -18.89
CA GLY A 555 28.98 3.49 -17.45
C GLY A 555 29.69 2.24 -16.89
N ASN A 556 29.70 1.13 -17.62
CA ASN A 556 30.47 -0.06 -17.21
C ASN A 556 31.98 0.19 -17.16
N THR A 557 32.51 1.04 -18.05
CA THR A 557 33.92 1.45 -18.12
C THR A 557 34.18 2.70 -17.32
N ASP A 558 33.38 3.74 -17.47
CA ASP A 558 33.68 5.10 -17.07
C ASP A 558 33.32 5.39 -15.59
N ILE A 559 32.33 4.71 -15.03
CA ILE A 559 31.92 4.92 -13.64
C ILE A 559 32.87 4.17 -12.71
N PRO A 560 33.50 4.85 -11.73
CA PRO A 560 34.34 4.20 -10.73
C PRO A 560 33.52 3.28 -9.82
N SER A 561 34.17 2.28 -9.23
CA SER A 561 33.51 1.44 -8.23
C SER A 561 33.44 2.21 -6.90
N LEU A 562 32.27 2.50 -6.45
CA LEU A 562 31.99 3.10 -5.13
C LEU A 562 31.92 2.05 -4.02
N ARG A 563 32.16 0.81 -4.39
CA ARG A 563 32.02 -0.33 -3.48
C ARG A 563 33.15 -0.33 -2.47
N VAL A 564 32.76 -0.35 -1.19
CA VAL A 564 33.72 -0.53 -0.11
C VAL A 564 34.28 -1.96 -0.22
N PRO A 565 35.59 -2.15 -0.32
CA PRO A 565 36.18 -3.49 -0.34
C PRO A 565 35.74 -4.29 0.89
N ASP A 566 35.43 -5.57 0.67
CA ASP A 566 35.08 -6.47 1.79
C ASP A 566 36.25 -6.49 2.79
N LYS A 567 35.96 -6.37 4.10
CA LYS A 567 36.99 -6.45 5.15
C LYS A 567 37.62 -7.83 5.13
N ARG A 568 38.92 -7.89 4.90
CA ARG A 568 39.70 -9.13 4.95
C ARG A 568 39.84 -9.56 6.40
N THR A 569 39.73 -10.87 6.66
CA THR A 569 39.83 -11.43 8.00
C THR A 569 41.22 -11.99 8.30
N GLY A 570 42.09 -12.17 7.29
CA GLY A 570 43.37 -12.87 7.42
C GLY A 570 43.26 -14.39 7.50
N GLU A 571 42.04 -14.92 7.52
CA GLU A 571 41.76 -16.35 7.64
C GLU A 571 41.64 -17.01 6.25
N THR A 572 42.35 -18.08 6.01
CA THR A 572 42.24 -18.84 4.77
C THR A 572 40.93 -19.63 4.72
N CYS A 573 40.25 -19.63 3.58
CA CYS A 573 39.00 -20.36 3.41
C CYS A 573 39.18 -21.86 3.63
N PRO A 574 38.47 -22.50 4.58
CA PRO A 574 38.66 -23.94 4.86
C PRO A 574 38.12 -24.84 3.76
N SER A 575 37.33 -24.32 2.82
CA SER A 575 36.77 -25.10 1.70
C SER A 575 37.66 -25.16 0.49
N CYS A 576 38.18 -24.03 -0.01
CA CYS A 576 39.04 -23.99 -1.18
C CYS A 576 40.55 -23.91 -0.86
N LYS A 577 40.90 -23.47 0.35
CA LYS A 577 42.28 -23.29 0.82
C LYS A 577 43.17 -22.35 -0.06
N GLU A 578 42.55 -21.69 -1.02
CA GLU A 578 43.23 -20.79 -1.98
C GLU A 578 42.92 -19.31 -1.69
N HIS A 579 41.74 -19.04 -1.17
CA HIS A 579 41.26 -17.69 -1.00
C HIS A 579 41.03 -17.38 0.49
N GLU A 580 41.09 -16.12 0.84
CA GLU A 580 40.87 -15.59 2.19
C GLU A 580 39.38 -15.45 2.50
N LEU A 581 39.00 -15.55 3.76
CA LEU A 581 37.68 -15.18 4.23
C LEU A 581 37.54 -13.65 4.33
N VAL A 582 36.41 -13.14 3.93
CA VAL A 582 36.07 -11.72 3.97
C VAL A 582 34.74 -11.53 4.70
N ILE A 583 34.60 -10.43 5.43
CA ILE A 583 33.33 -10.04 6.03
C ILE A 583 32.49 -9.33 4.97
N LYS A 584 31.33 -9.91 4.67
CA LYS A 584 30.34 -9.36 3.76
C LYS A 584 29.09 -8.93 4.52
N THR A 585 28.48 -7.85 4.11
CA THR A 585 27.18 -7.42 4.62
C THR A 585 26.07 -8.02 3.79
N GLY A 586 25.15 -8.74 4.42
CA GLY A 586 23.98 -9.33 3.79
C GLY A 586 22.69 -8.83 4.42
N ARG A 587 21.54 -9.30 3.91
CA ARG A 587 20.19 -8.90 4.39
C ARG A 587 19.97 -9.11 5.89
N ASN A 588 20.68 -10.08 6.48
CA ASN A 588 20.54 -10.47 7.88
C ASN A 588 21.76 -10.02 8.75
N GLY A 589 22.57 -9.08 8.26
CA GLY A 589 23.76 -8.58 8.91
C GLY A 589 25.07 -9.06 8.27
N GLU A 590 26.18 -8.83 8.96
CA GLU A 590 27.52 -9.24 8.52
C GLU A 590 27.71 -10.75 8.60
N PHE A 591 28.41 -11.33 7.62
CA PHE A 591 28.78 -12.75 7.62
C PHE A 591 30.14 -12.94 6.96
N LYS A 592 30.89 -13.94 7.41
CA LYS A 592 32.16 -14.32 6.78
C LYS A 592 31.93 -15.27 5.61
N ALA A 593 32.52 -14.94 4.46
CA ALA A 593 32.45 -15.76 3.24
C ALA A 593 33.79 -15.79 2.51
N CYS A 594 33.96 -16.78 1.65
CA CYS A 594 35.16 -16.88 0.82
C CYS A 594 35.19 -15.74 -0.22
N SER A 595 36.35 -15.08 -0.36
CA SER A 595 36.58 -14.04 -1.38
C SER A 595 36.56 -14.59 -2.80
N GLY A 596 36.75 -15.90 -2.97
CA GLY A 596 36.74 -16.59 -4.28
C GLY A 596 35.35 -16.90 -4.85
N TYR A 597 34.28 -16.33 -4.29
CA TYR A 597 32.93 -16.44 -4.88
C TYR A 597 32.89 -15.82 -6.29
N PRO A 598 32.25 -16.44 -7.30
CA PRO A 598 31.33 -17.58 -7.23
C PRO A 598 31.97 -18.98 -7.33
N LYS A 599 33.28 -19.07 -7.55
CA LYS A 599 33.98 -20.36 -7.65
C LYS A 599 33.90 -21.13 -6.33
N CYS A 600 34.21 -20.49 -5.23
CA CYS A 600 34.01 -21.04 -3.87
C CYS A 600 32.81 -20.41 -3.19
N LYS A 601 31.83 -21.22 -2.82
CA LYS A 601 30.57 -20.80 -2.18
C LYS A 601 30.59 -20.94 -0.65
N TYR A 602 31.76 -21.02 -0.04
CA TYR A 602 31.86 -21.16 1.40
C TYR A 602 31.36 -19.92 2.14
N ILE A 603 30.50 -20.14 3.13
CA ILE A 603 30.02 -19.15 4.09
C ILE A 603 30.23 -19.72 5.47
N GLU A 604 30.93 -18.99 6.35
CA GLU A 604 31.05 -19.35 7.75
C GLU A 604 29.70 -19.17 8.44
N ARG A 605 29.16 -20.25 8.96
CA ARG A 605 27.93 -20.21 9.73
C ARG A 605 28.26 -19.96 11.19
N PRO A 606 27.57 -19.04 11.90
CA PRO A 606 27.71 -18.90 13.33
C PRO A 606 27.51 -20.29 13.95
N LYS A 607 28.47 -20.74 14.78
CA LYS A 607 28.32 -21.95 15.55
C LYS A 607 27.22 -21.67 16.60
N VAL A 608 26.02 -22.15 16.32
CA VAL A 608 24.96 -22.16 17.35
C VAL A 608 25.45 -23.12 18.45
N PRO A 609 25.48 -22.68 19.69
CA PRO A 609 25.84 -23.60 20.81
C PRO A 609 24.90 -24.81 20.73
N VAL A 610 25.48 -26.00 20.56
CA VAL A 610 24.71 -27.23 20.55
C VAL A 610 24.66 -27.72 21.99
N GLU A 611 23.45 -27.79 22.54
CA GLU A 611 23.22 -28.36 23.88
C GLU A 611 23.66 -29.82 23.89
N SER A 612 24.03 -30.33 25.06
CA SER A 612 24.32 -31.75 25.22
C SER A 612 23.06 -32.60 25.05
N LYS A 613 23.22 -33.85 24.62
CA LYS A 613 22.07 -34.75 24.40
C LYS A 613 21.24 -34.98 25.69
N GLU A 614 21.85 -34.82 26.83
CA GLU A 614 21.21 -34.98 28.15
C GLU A 614 20.37 -33.76 28.55
N ASN A 615 20.78 -32.56 28.12
CA ASN A 615 20.14 -31.27 28.45
C ASN A 615 19.53 -30.55 27.25
N CYS A 616 19.04 -31.28 26.23
CA CYS A 616 18.50 -30.67 25.05
C CYS A 616 17.08 -30.07 25.29
N SER A 617 16.96 -28.78 25.06
CA SER A 617 15.71 -28.02 25.27
C SER A 617 14.62 -28.35 24.24
N TYR A 618 14.99 -28.84 23.06
CA TYR A 618 14.04 -29.05 21.95
C TYR A 618 13.93 -30.49 21.48
N GLY A 619 14.53 -31.43 22.25
CA GLY A 619 14.49 -32.85 21.98
C GLY A 619 15.55 -33.34 21.00
N LEU A 620 15.57 -34.67 20.80
CA LEU A 620 16.49 -35.33 19.90
C LEU A 620 15.86 -35.56 18.52
N CYS A 621 16.71 -35.55 17.49
CA CYS A 621 16.30 -35.80 16.11
C CYS A 621 15.80 -37.25 15.96
N PRO A 622 14.56 -37.47 15.46
CA PRO A 622 14.03 -38.79 15.23
C PRO A 622 14.83 -39.65 14.25
N ASP A 623 15.56 -39.01 13.28
CA ASP A 623 16.24 -39.68 12.19
C ASP A 623 17.66 -40.09 12.56
N CYS A 624 18.40 -39.29 13.38
CA CYS A 624 19.81 -39.54 13.64
C CYS A 624 20.23 -39.45 15.13
N GLY A 625 19.30 -39.07 16.02
CA GLY A 625 19.57 -38.96 17.44
C GLY A 625 20.40 -37.75 17.88
N GLU A 626 20.73 -36.83 16.97
CA GLU A 626 21.40 -35.57 17.32
C GLU A 626 20.40 -34.53 17.87
N VAL A 627 20.93 -33.52 18.60
CA VAL A 627 20.11 -32.47 19.22
C VAL A 627 19.38 -31.61 18.19
N LEU A 628 18.19 -31.19 18.50
CA LEU A 628 17.45 -30.20 17.68
C LEU A 628 17.80 -28.78 18.12
N ILE A 629 17.98 -27.92 17.14
CA ILE A 629 18.29 -26.49 17.30
C ILE A 629 17.13 -25.66 16.79
N LYS A 630 16.67 -24.71 17.62
CA LYS A 630 15.69 -23.71 17.19
C LYS A 630 16.30 -22.73 16.20
N ARG A 631 15.62 -22.46 15.11
CA ARG A 631 16.00 -21.49 14.08
C ARG A 631 14.80 -20.61 13.72
N ASP A 632 15.07 -19.38 13.37
CA ASP A 632 14.03 -18.46 12.86
C ASP A 632 14.00 -18.52 11.33
N GLY A 633 12.82 -18.80 10.78
CA GLY A 633 12.56 -18.89 9.36
C GLY A 633 11.53 -17.86 8.90
N ARG A 634 11.36 -17.73 7.56
CA ARG A 634 10.39 -16.80 6.94
C ARG A 634 8.95 -16.96 7.46
N PHE A 635 8.59 -18.17 7.91
CA PHE A 635 7.25 -18.52 8.38
C PHE A 635 7.19 -18.73 9.91
N GLY A 636 8.14 -18.17 10.63
CA GLY A 636 8.27 -18.31 12.09
C GLY A 636 9.34 -19.33 12.51
N PRO A 637 9.49 -19.57 13.81
CA PRO A 637 10.51 -20.47 14.34
C PRO A 637 10.26 -21.92 13.90
N TYR A 638 11.35 -22.64 13.66
CA TYR A 638 11.35 -24.07 13.35
C TYR A 638 12.56 -24.76 14.02
N TYR A 639 12.51 -26.07 14.11
CA TYR A 639 13.52 -26.88 14.77
C TYR A 639 14.22 -27.78 13.75
N SER A 640 15.53 -27.69 13.62
CA SER A 640 16.34 -28.47 12.68
C SER A 640 17.38 -29.31 13.41
N CYS A 641 17.75 -30.42 12.82
CA CYS A 641 18.83 -31.27 13.35
C CYS A 641 20.17 -30.54 13.34
N SER A 642 20.94 -30.65 14.45
CA SER A 642 22.31 -30.13 14.54
C SER A 642 23.27 -30.81 13.57
N GLY A 643 22.98 -32.04 13.16
CA GLY A 643 23.75 -32.81 12.17
C GLY A 643 23.57 -32.39 10.69
N TYR A 644 22.82 -31.31 10.43
CA TYR A 644 22.71 -30.79 9.07
C TYR A 644 24.08 -30.34 8.52
N PRO A 645 24.44 -30.63 7.24
CA PRO A 645 23.61 -31.15 6.15
C PRO A 645 23.52 -32.69 6.04
N LYS A 646 24.19 -33.44 6.88
CA LYS A 646 24.14 -34.92 6.85
C LYS A 646 22.72 -35.43 7.19
N CYS A 647 22.10 -34.85 8.19
CA CYS A 647 20.69 -35.08 8.52
C CYS A 647 19.84 -33.86 8.17
N LYS A 648 18.79 -34.02 7.39
CA LYS A 648 17.91 -32.95 6.90
C LYS A 648 16.60 -32.84 7.68
N PHE A 649 16.49 -33.47 8.83
CA PHE A 649 15.27 -33.42 9.64
C PHE A 649 14.93 -32.00 10.05
N MET A 650 13.67 -31.61 9.84
CA MET A 650 13.09 -30.34 10.26
C MET A 650 11.70 -30.54 10.84
N SER A 651 11.35 -29.78 11.86
CA SER A 651 10.06 -29.82 12.51
C SER A 651 9.57 -28.40 12.83
N LYS A 652 8.27 -28.18 12.75
CA LYS A 652 7.64 -26.93 13.19
C LYS A 652 7.59 -26.78 14.71
N TRP A 653 7.64 -27.92 15.40
CA TRP A 653 7.51 -28.02 16.85
C TRP A 653 8.68 -28.83 17.45
N PRO A 654 9.09 -28.57 18.69
CA PRO A 654 10.11 -29.39 19.36
C PRO A 654 9.66 -30.86 19.48
N ILE A 655 10.60 -31.75 19.63
CA ILE A 655 10.33 -33.17 19.84
C ILE A 655 10.30 -33.44 21.35
N ALA A 656 9.22 -34.04 21.82
CA ALA A 656 9.04 -34.38 23.22
C ALA A 656 10.01 -35.49 23.67
N LYS A 657 10.42 -35.46 24.93
CA LYS A 657 11.25 -36.50 25.53
C LYS A 657 10.53 -37.85 25.62
N GLU A 658 9.22 -37.81 25.80
CA GLU A 658 8.39 -39.00 25.90
C GLU A 658 7.92 -39.48 24.53
N LYS A 659 7.97 -40.79 24.32
CA LYS A 659 7.49 -41.43 23.12
C LYS A 659 5.97 -41.63 23.16
N CYS A 660 5.36 -41.83 21.99
CA CYS A 660 3.93 -42.07 21.86
C CYS A 660 3.52 -43.35 22.62
N PRO A 661 2.59 -43.28 23.57
CA PRO A 661 2.15 -44.44 24.33
C PRO A 661 1.45 -45.51 23.51
N THR A 662 0.94 -45.13 22.30
CA THR A 662 0.20 -46.03 21.42
C THR A 662 1.12 -46.81 20.47
N CYS A 663 2.20 -46.20 19.96
CA CYS A 663 3.03 -46.84 18.94
C CYS A 663 4.56 -46.74 19.19
N GLY A 664 4.99 -46.17 20.30
CA GLY A 664 6.41 -46.03 20.66
C GLY A 664 7.22 -45.03 19.82
N ASN A 665 6.59 -44.29 18.87
CA ASN A 665 7.27 -43.34 18.01
C ASN A 665 7.43 -41.98 18.70
N TRP A 666 8.27 -41.10 18.12
CA TRP A 666 8.48 -39.76 18.61
C TRP A 666 7.23 -38.89 18.53
N GLN A 667 7.08 -37.93 19.46
CA GLN A 667 6.00 -36.96 19.51
C GLN A 667 6.52 -35.54 19.37
N GLN A 668 5.76 -34.67 18.75
CA GLN A 668 5.94 -33.22 18.71
C GLN A 668 5.21 -32.61 19.92
N GLU A 669 5.85 -31.65 20.59
CA GLU A 669 5.24 -30.83 21.61
C GLU A 669 4.66 -29.57 20.96
N CYS A 670 3.35 -29.55 20.75
CA CYS A 670 2.63 -28.51 20.02
C CYS A 670 1.91 -27.57 21.00
N ALA A 671 1.75 -26.29 20.62
CA ALA A 671 0.92 -25.34 21.33
C ALA A 671 -0.37 -25.04 20.56
N SER A 672 -1.51 -25.01 21.25
CA SER A 672 -2.79 -24.57 20.69
C SER A 672 -2.84 -23.05 20.55
N LYS A 673 -3.85 -22.52 19.83
CA LYS A 673 -4.09 -21.07 19.73
C LYS A 673 -4.42 -20.42 21.09
N THR A 674 -4.85 -21.22 22.05
CA THR A 674 -5.16 -20.79 23.43
C THR A 674 -3.98 -20.95 24.40
N GLY A 675 -2.78 -21.33 23.90
CA GLY A 675 -1.56 -21.49 24.71
C GLY A 675 -1.45 -22.84 25.42
N GLU A 676 -2.37 -23.78 25.23
CA GLU A 676 -2.30 -25.11 25.85
C GLU A 676 -1.34 -26.02 25.07
N THR A 677 -0.47 -26.74 25.78
CA THR A 677 0.45 -27.71 25.19
C THR A 677 -0.26 -29.06 24.95
N TYR A 678 -0.07 -29.62 23.76
CA TYR A 678 -0.54 -30.96 23.40
C TYR A 678 0.52 -31.74 22.61
N TYR A 679 0.47 -33.08 22.69
CA TYR A 679 1.44 -33.93 22.01
C TYR A 679 0.88 -34.57 20.76
N ARG A 680 1.63 -34.51 19.67
CA ARG A 680 1.27 -35.07 18.36
C ARG A 680 2.30 -36.11 17.94
N CYS A 681 1.89 -37.36 17.79
CA CYS A 681 2.75 -38.43 17.30
C CYS A 681 3.14 -38.23 15.82
N LEU A 682 4.41 -38.47 15.48
CA LEU A 682 4.89 -38.36 14.09
C LEU A 682 4.34 -39.47 13.17
N LYS A 683 3.91 -40.63 13.73
CA LYS A 683 3.42 -41.79 12.99
C LYS A 683 1.90 -41.96 13.08
N CYS A 684 1.30 -41.78 14.24
CA CYS A 684 -0.15 -41.91 14.43
C CYS A 684 -0.88 -40.69 13.84
N LYS A 685 -2.06 -40.91 13.21
CA LYS A 685 -2.94 -39.82 12.82
C LYS A 685 -3.44 -39.04 14.04
N PRO A 686 -3.78 -37.74 13.93
CA PRO A 686 -3.99 -36.86 15.07
C PRO A 686 -5.01 -37.42 16.06
N ILE A 687 -4.57 -37.63 17.31
CA ILE A 687 -5.45 -37.90 18.44
C ILE A 687 -6.03 -36.56 18.86
N GLN A 688 -7.35 -36.51 19.05
CA GLN A 688 -8.04 -35.36 19.63
C GLN A 688 -7.44 -35.02 21.01
N PRO A 689 -7.41 -33.74 21.44
CA PRO A 689 -6.86 -33.37 22.75
C PRO A 689 -7.58 -34.14 23.85
N ARG A 690 -6.80 -34.83 24.70
CA ARG A 690 -7.35 -35.48 25.88
C ARG A 690 -7.96 -34.40 26.77
N LYS A 691 -9.27 -34.47 27.03
CA LYS A 691 -9.93 -33.73 28.10
C LYS A 691 -9.21 -34.06 29.39
N LYS A 692 -8.63 -33.06 30.08
CA LYS A 692 -8.14 -33.22 31.42
C LYS A 692 -9.29 -33.73 32.29
N ASP A 693 -9.11 -34.91 32.92
CA ASP A 693 -10.00 -35.41 33.96
C ASP A 693 -10.08 -34.33 35.05
N LYS A 694 -11.27 -33.79 35.26
CA LYS A 694 -11.61 -32.98 36.40
C LYS A 694 -11.49 -33.88 37.65
N LYS A 695 -10.33 -33.93 38.28
CA LYS A 695 -10.21 -34.45 39.65
C LYS A 695 -11.10 -33.60 40.55
N SER A 696 -12.12 -34.29 41.05
CA SER A 696 -13.05 -33.86 42.09
C SER A 696 -12.34 -33.12 43.24
N LYS A 697 -12.65 -31.83 43.42
CA LYS A 697 -12.55 -31.24 44.76
C LYS A 697 -13.80 -31.66 45.53
N LYS A 698 -13.68 -32.72 46.33
CA LYS A 698 -14.59 -33.01 47.42
C LYS A 698 -14.42 -31.96 48.52
N LYS A 699 -15.56 -31.53 49.00
CA LYS A 699 -15.90 -30.77 50.16
C LYS A 699 -14.95 -30.93 51.38
N GLY A 700 -14.73 -29.84 52.08
CA GLY A 700 -14.36 -29.77 53.46
C GLY A 700 -14.62 -28.35 53.96
N GLN A 701 -15.72 -28.23 54.68
CA GLN A 701 -16.17 -27.22 55.63
C GLN A 701 -15.96 -25.74 55.29
#